data_781f0aa3a125ef0b75871eb257731b43
#
_entry.id   781f0aa3a125ef0b75871eb257731b43
#
_cell.length_a   1.000
_cell.length_b   1.000
_cell.length_c   1.000
_cell.angle_alpha   90.00
_cell.angle_beta   90.00
_cell.angle_gamma   90.00
#
_symmetry.space_group_name_H-M   'P 1'
#
loop_
_entity.id
_entity.type
_entity.pdbx_description
1 polymer ?
#
loop_
_entity_poly.entity_id
_entity_poly.type
_entity_poly.pdbx_seq_one_letter_code
_entity_poly.pdbx_strand_id
1 'polypeptide(L)'
;MVLTIAAFCSAAWAGQWTSIGPDGGDVRSLTYSPQNPDVIYLGTSTGSIFQSTDGGHNWVRYAHLGAGDDYVIDHLAFNPQDPQTIYAAAWSVENQQAGDLFFTHDGGKNWGAAPALHGKSIRAMAMAVSDPKVLVAGALDGVYRTQDGGSSWQKISTSNSEIHNIESIAVDPKNPDVVYAGTWHLAWKTSDGGATWKHINKGMIEDSDVFSIIVDSTNPSVVFASACSGIYRSDDGGEMFHKIQWIPFSARRTRVLKQDPMHPEIVYAGTTEGLWKTTDGGKMWKRVSNPEVVVNDVLVDPRNSQRVMLATDRGGVLASDDGAQNWTASNHGYTHRYVTSILTDNKNPDTIYVGVVNDREMGGVFVSHDAGQHWTQKSAGLDGRDVFTLKQTATGELVAGTNRGMFTLAYNATEWTPINNVIEETASTRTIKTKSGKTRTVAAKTAKKSVLTARVNDIEITSKRWLAATSAGLYTTTNDGKSWSGGPVMGKTDFISVHASGDTMALATRNCVLVSTDNGSTWQESAKLSTYVSTIRNVTITEDGQILVASGEGAFRSPNAGAGWTHVGNGLPDKNITSISYDWNHHRLLATSTATGVVFESEDGGQSWRRGPDAGYPLRSVSLVHGRYVAATPFDGVVVEPENDNSSAAADTGNSSN
;
A
#
# COMPACT_ATOMS: atom_id res chain seq x y z
N MET A 1 -54.57 9.68 -9.01
CA MET A 1 -53.44 8.76 -8.97
C MET A 1 -52.25 9.55 -9.54
N VAL A 2 -51.52 10.24 -8.67
CA VAL A 2 -50.42 11.11 -9.04
C VAL A 2 -49.14 10.28 -8.82
N LEU A 3 -48.45 9.97 -9.90
CA LEU A 3 -47.15 9.28 -9.88
C LEU A 3 -46.10 10.32 -9.46
N THR A 4 -45.63 10.24 -8.23
CA THR A 4 -44.47 11.01 -7.77
C THR A 4 -43.22 10.23 -8.20
N ILE A 5 -42.58 10.70 -9.24
CA ILE A 5 -41.24 10.24 -9.63
C ILE A 5 -40.29 10.88 -8.60
N ALA A 6 -39.80 10.08 -7.67
CA ALA A 6 -38.66 10.47 -6.83
C ALA A 6 -37.39 10.47 -7.71
N ALA A 7 -37.00 11.66 -8.15
CA ALA A 7 -35.66 11.86 -8.70
C ALA A 7 -34.64 11.60 -7.58
N PHE A 8 -33.95 10.49 -7.62
CA PHE A 8 -32.72 10.30 -6.85
C PHE A 8 -31.70 11.28 -7.40
N CYS A 9 -31.60 12.42 -6.75
CA CYS A 9 -30.48 13.32 -6.91
C CYS A 9 -29.27 12.59 -6.28
N SER A 10 -28.49 11.91 -7.10
CA SER A 10 -27.11 11.62 -6.77
C SER A 10 -26.47 12.99 -6.59
N ALA A 11 -26.19 13.40 -5.35
CA ALA A 11 -25.36 14.53 -5.08
C ALA A 11 -24.00 14.19 -5.72
N ALA A 12 -23.78 14.64 -6.94
CA ALA A 12 -22.49 14.67 -7.54
C ALA A 12 -21.63 15.52 -6.59
N TRP A 13 -20.59 14.92 -6.04
CA TRP A 13 -19.57 15.58 -5.26
C TRP A 13 -18.72 16.41 -6.24
N ALA A 14 -19.31 17.49 -6.77
CA ALA A 14 -18.61 18.42 -7.63
C ALA A 14 -17.52 19.09 -6.78
N GLY A 15 -16.26 18.81 -7.11
CA GLY A 15 -15.11 19.44 -6.50
C GLY A 15 -14.21 18.56 -5.63
N GLN A 16 -14.45 17.24 -5.56
CA GLN A 16 -13.58 16.34 -4.81
C GLN A 16 -12.54 15.68 -5.74
N TRP A 17 -11.28 15.60 -5.28
CA TRP A 17 -10.25 14.88 -6.00
C TRP A 17 -10.63 13.41 -6.16
N THR A 18 -10.20 12.83 -7.27
CA THR A 18 -10.47 11.42 -7.58
C THR A 18 -9.17 10.65 -7.69
N SER A 19 -9.18 9.42 -7.19
CA SER A 19 -8.11 8.48 -7.46
C SER A 19 -8.20 7.99 -8.90
N ILE A 20 -7.07 8.01 -9.60
CA ILE A 20 -6.94 7.61 -11.00
C ILE A 20 -6.05 6.38 -11.19
N GLY A 21 -5.68 5.68 -10.12
CA GLY A 21 -4.87 4.46 -10.16
C GLY A 21 -3.39 4.68 -9.78
N PRO A 22 -2.50 3.76 -10.12
CA PRO A 22 -2.74 2.48 -10.80
C PRO A 22 -3.61 1.53 -9.98
N ASP A 23 -4.51 0.83 -10.64
CA ASP A 23 -5.47 -0.06 -10.00
C ASP A 23 -4.81 -1.24 -9.27
N GLY A 24 -5.47 -1.76 -8.23
CA GLY A 24 -5.02 -2.89 -7.41
C GLY A 24 -4.29 -2.48 -6.13
N GLY A 25 -3.57 -3.41 -5.53
CA GLY A 25 -2.90 -3.25 -4.23
C GLY A 25 -3.36 -4.27 -3.21
N ASP A 26 -3.32 -3.95 -1.91
CA ASP A 26 -3.68 -4.85 -0.82
C ASP A 26 -5.19 -4.92 -0.59
N VAL A 27 -5.77 -6.12 -0.70
CA VAL A 27 -7.16 -6.42 -0.29
C VAL A 27 -7.12 -7.43 0.85
N ARG A 28 -7.83 -7.15 1.94
CA ARG A 28 -7.81 -7.96 3.16
C ARG A 28 -9.00 -8.89 3.27
N SER A 29 -10.19 -8.42 2.92
CA SER A 29 -11.43 -9.17 3.03
C SER A 29 -12.36 -8.91 1.86
N LEU A 30 -13.22 -9.88 1.53
CA LEU A 30 -14.25 -9.79 0.52
C LEU A 30 -15.57 -10.31 1.08
N THR A 31 -16.66 -9.61 0.79
CA THR A 31 -18.00 -10.10 1.11
C THR A 31 -19.02 -9.56 0.11
N TYR A 32 -20.11 -10.29 -0.09
CA TYR A 32 -21.24 -9.83 -0.91
C TYR A 32 -22.42 -9.42 -0.04
N SER A 33 -23.25 -8.54 -0.58
CA SER A 33 -24.54 -8.24 0.01
C SER A 33 -25.46 -9.48 -0.05
N PRO A 34 -26.08 -9.89 1.05
CA PRO A 34 -26.90 -11.11 1.07
C PRO A 34 -28.14 -11.03 0.19
N GLN A 35 -28.60 -9.83 -0.17
CA GLN A 35 -29.75 -9.63 -1.06
C GLN A 35 -29.37 -9.62 -2.54
N ASN A 36 -28.17 -9.18 -2.86
CA ASN A 36 -27.68 -9.13 -4.23
C ASN A 36 -26.17 -9.45 -4.27
N PRO A 37 -25.78 -10.69 -4.60
CA PRO A 37 -24.37 -11.08 -4.72
C PRO A 37 -23.55 -10.37 -5.80
N ASP A 38 -24.15 -9.54 -6.65
CA ASP A 38 -23.41 -8.64 -7.54
C ASP A 38 -22.94 -7.37 -6.82
N VAL A 39 -23.48 -7.10 -5.63
CA VAL A 39 -22.97 -6.04 -4.77
C VAL A 39 -21.94 -6.64 -3.82
N ILE A 40 -20.68 -6.29 -4.05
CA ILE A 40 -19.52 -6.84 -3.35
C ILE A 40 -18.79 -5.72 -2.61
N TYR A 41 -18.26 -6.04 -1.45
CA TYR A 41 -17.47 -5.12 -0.65
C TYR A 41 -16.09 -5.72 -0.40
N LEU A 42 -15.08 -4.87 -0.39
CA LEU A 42 -13.72 -5.24 0.03
C LEU A 42 -13.24 -4.33 1.16
N GLY A 43 -12.44 -4.89 2.06
CA GLY A 43 -11.72 -4.18 3.11
C GLY A 43 -10.23 -4.15 2.82
N THR A 44 -9.56 -3.06 3.21
CA THR A 44 -8.12 -2.84 3.01
C THR A 44 -7.35 -2.85 4.32
N SER A 45 -6.03 -2.72 4.25
CA SER A 45 -5.16 -2.57 5.44
C SER A 45 -5.08 -1.15 5.99
N THR A 46 -5.85 -0.20 5.46
CA THR A 46 -5.84 1.21 5.88
C THR A 46 -7.20 1.74 6.30
N GLY A 47 -8.14 0.88 6.69
CA GLY A 47 -9.47 1.29 7.12
C GLY A 47 -10.44 1.60 5.97
N SER A 48 -10.02 1.54 4.73
CA SER A 48 -10.89 1.82 3.58
C SER A 48 -11.72 0.61 3.20
N ILE A 49 -12.99 0.88 2.86
CA ILE A 49 -13.92 -0.10 2.29
C ILE A 49 -14.31 0.38 0.90
N PHE A 50 -14.25 -0.50 -0.08
CA PHE A 50 -14.74 -0.24 -1.45
C PHE A 50 -15.93 -1.13 -1.74
N GLN A 51 -16.80 -0.66 -2.65
CA GLN A 51 -18.00 -1.34 -3.10
C GLN A 51 -17.96 -1.49 -4.62
N SER A 52 -18.36 -2.65 -5.08
CA SER A 52 -18.77 -2.89 -6.46
C SER A 52 -20.27 -3.18 -6.48
N THR A 53 -20.98 -2.71 -7.52
CA THR A 53 -22.41 -2.99 -7.75
C THR A 53 -22.66 -3.81 -9.02
N ASP A 54 -21.59 -4.22 -9.68
CA ASP A 54 -21.59 -4.93 -10.96
C ASP A 54 -20.77 -6.23 -10.94
N GLY A 55 -20.69 -6.81 -9.74
CA GLY A 55 -20.04 -8.08 -9.54
C GLY A 55 -18.51 -8.01 -9.54
N GLY A 56 -17.93 -6.88 -9.15
CA GLY A 56 -16.50 -6.70 -9.03
C GLY A 56 -15.83 -6.12 -10.27
N HIS A 57 -16.57 -5.77 -11.32
CA HIS A 57 -15.98 -5.17 -12.52
C HIS A 57 -15.50 -3.74 -12.26
N ASN A 58 -16.28 -2.95 -11.51
CA ASN A 58 -15.94 -1.59 -11.13
C ASN A 58 -16.06 -1.41 -9.61
N TRP A 59 -15.14 -0.64 -9.03
CA TRP A 59 -15.07 -0.37 -7.60
C TRP A 59 -15.14 1.12 -7.32
N VAL A 60 -15.83 1.49 -6.25
CA VAL A 60 -15.88 2.84 -5.74
C VAL A 60 -15.60 2.83 -4.24
N ARG A 61 -14.95 3.86 -3.72
CA ARG A 61 -14.73 4.00 -2.28
C ARG A 61 -16.07 4.17 -1.58
N TYR A 62 -16.34 3.32 -0.60
CA TYR A 62 -17.61 3.28 0.12
C TYR A 62 -17.52 3.92 1.50
N ALA A 63 -16.47 3.63 2.25
CA ALA A 63 -16.23 4.17 3.58
C ALA A 63 -14.74 4.18 3.91
N HIS A 64 -14.39 4.96 4.94
CA HIS A 64 -13.10 4.90 5.62
C HIS A 64 -13.36 4.86 7.13
N LEU A 65 -12.81 3.86 7.81
CA LEU A 65 -13.02 3.60 9.22
C LEU A 65 -11.77 3.96 10.02
N GLY A 66 -11.98 4.60 11.17
CA GLY A 66 -10.87 5.09 12.01
C GLY A 66 -10.47 6.53 11.67
N ALA A 67 -9.54 7.06 12.47
CA ALA A 67 -9.05 8.44 12.32
C ALA A 67 -7.77 8.54 11.47
N GLY A 68 -7.15 7.40 11.14
CA GLY A 68 -5.89 7.31 10.39
C GLY A 68 -5.91 6.11 9.42
N ASP A 69 -4.81 5.94 8.70
CA ASP A 69 -4.67 4.89 7.68
C ASP A 69 -3.97 3.63 8.25
N ASP A 70 -4.28 3.25 9.47
CA ASP A 70 -3.60 2.16 10.20
C ASP A 70 -4.50 0.95 10.52
N TYR A 71 -5.80 1.01 10.21
CA TYR A 71 -6.73 -0.09 10.50
C TYR A 71 -6.81 -1.10 9.37
N VAL A 72 -6.54 -2.36 9.70
CA VAL A 72 -6.74 -3.52 8.82
C VAL A 72 -8.15 -4.02 8.97
N ILE A 73 -8.94 -4.05 7.88
CA ILE A 73 -10.31 -4.57 7.85
C ILE A 73 -10.26 -6.03 7.37
N ASP A 74 -9.99 -6.95 8.29
CA ASP A 74 -9.87 -8.38 7.96
C ASP A 74 -11.23 -9.10 7.81
N HIS A 75 -12.31 -8.56 8.38
CA HIS A 75 -13.63 -9.17 8.29
C HIS A 75 -14.72 -8.13 8.07
N LEU A 76 -15.58 -8.41 7.09
CA LEU A 76 -16.83 -7.71 6.82
C LEU A 76 -17.99 -8.71 6.91
N ALA A 77 -19.08 -8.35 7.59
CA ALA A 77 -20.26 -9.19 7.68
C ALA A 77 -21.54 -8.36 7.54
N PHE A 78 -22.48 -8.88 6.77
CA PHE A 78 -23.83 -8.31 6.62
C PHE A 78 -24.83 -9.10 7.44
N ASN A 79 -25.75 -8.39 8.06
CA ASN A 79 -26.93 -9.04 8.61
C ASN A 79 -27.84 -9.49 7.45
N PRO A 80 -28.09 -10.79 7.25
CA PRO A 80 -28.89 -11.28 6.12
C PRO A 80 -30.37 -10.89 6.19
N GLN A 81 -30.85 -10.52 7.38
CA GLN A 81 -32.24 -10.08 7.61
C GLN A 81 -32.38 -8.54 7.48
N ASP A 82 -31.26 -7.81 7.61
CA ASP A 82 -31.22 -6.35 7.46
C ASP A 82 -29.91 -5.93 6.78
N PRO A 83 -29.87 -5.81 5.45
CA PRO A 83 -28.66 -5.52 4.70
C PRO A 83 -28.14 -4.08 4.88
N GLN A 84 -28.91 -3.21 5.57
CA GLN A 84 -28.41 -1.91 6.00
C GLN A 84 -27.46 -2.02 7.21
N THR A 85 -27.49 -3.16 7.91
CA THR A 85 -26.61 -3.45 9.03
C THR A 85 -25.37 -4.21 8.56
N ILE A 86 -24.22 -3.56 8.72
CA ILE A 86 -22.89 -4.08 8.33
C ILE A 86 -21.97 -3.98 9.55
N TYR A 87 -21.15 -4.99 9.74
CA TYR A 87 -20.09 -5.05 10.76
C TYR A 87 -18.73 -5.14 10.08
N ALA A 88 -17.73 -4.44 10.65
CA ALA A 88 -16.35 -4.48 10.20
C ALA A 88 -15.43 -4.68 11.41
N ALA A 89 -14.70 -5.79 11.41
CA ALA A 89 -13.70 -6.07 12.42
C ALA A 89 -12.35 -5.53 12.00
N ALA A 90 -11.71 -4.76 12.88
CA ALA A 90 -10.47 -4.05 12.59
C ALA A 90 -9.43 -4.19 13.70
N TRP A 91 -8.15 -4.12 13.28
CA TRP A 91 -7.01 -4.00 14.18
C TRP A 91 -5.98 -3.02 13.60
N SER A 92 -5.19 -2.37 14.46
CA SER A 92 -4.22 -1.35 14.05
C SER A 92 -2.85 -1.98 13.73
N VAL A 93 -2.25 -1.58 12.60
CA VAL A 93 -0.88 -1.94 12.21
C VAL A 93 0.15 -1.25 13.12
N GLU A 94 -0.10 0.00 13.50
CA GLU A 94 0.81 0.80 14.34
C GLU A 94 0.80 0.31 15.79
N ASN A 95 -0.37 -0.06 16.31
CA ASN A 95 -0.52 -0.65 17.64
C ASN A 95 -1.33 -1.95 17.56
N GLN A 96 -0.66 -3.06 17.38
CA GLN A 96 -1.28 -4.37 17.19
C GLN A 96 -2.21 -4.82 18.34
N GLN A 97 -2.18 -4.15 19.49
CA GLN A 97 -3.10 -4.40 20.61
C GLN A 97 -4.41 -3.60 20.46
N ALA A 98 -4.42 -2.56 19.62
CA ALA A 98 -5.58 -1.70 19.38
C ALA A 98 -6.37 -2.13 18.14
N GLY A 99 -7.61 -1.68 18.09
CA GLY A 99 -8.55 -1.91 17.00
C GLY A 99 -9.96 -1.60 17.45
N ASP A 100 -10.95 -1.97 16.64
CA ASP A 100 -12.35 -1.74 16.92
C ASP A 100 -13.25 -2.76 16.18
N LEU A 101 -14.45 -2.95 16.68
CA LEU A 101 -15.55 -3.48 15.89
C LEU A 101 -16.44 -2.32 15.48
N PHE A 102 -16.40 -1.96 14.21
CA PHE A 102 -17.28 -0.96 13.63
C PHE A 102 -18.60 -1.56 13.17
N PHE A 103 -19.67 -0.75 13.19
CA PHE A 103 -20.96 -1.15 12.65
C PHE A 103 -21.71 0.04 12.07
N THR A 104 -22.62 -0.24 11.17
CA THR A 104 -23.61 0.69 10.62
C THR A 104 -24.99 0.03 10.59
N HIS A 105 -26.07 0.84 10.70
CA HIS A 105 -27.46 0.39 10.55
C HIS A 105 -28.20 1.14 9.43
N ASP A 106 -27.48 1.96 8.66
CA ASP A 106 -28.04 2.83 7.63
C ASP A 106 -27.34 2.67 6.27
N GLY A 107 -26.76 1.50 6.04
CA GLY A 107 -26.06 1.18 4.80
C GLY A 107 -24.79 1.97 4.62
N GLY A 108 -24.02 2.17 5.70
CA GLY A 108 -22.69 2.78 5.64
C GLY A 108 -22.67 4.31 5.62
N LYS A 109 -23.80 4.98 5.75
CA LYS A 109 -23.86 6.45 5.83
C LYS A 109 -23.25 6.98 7.12
N ASN A 110 -23.48 6.26 8.21
CA ASN A 110 -22.90 6.54 9.52
C ASN A 110 -22.32 5.25 10.11
N TRP A 111 -21.09 5.34 10.63
CA TRP A 111 -20.42 4.25 11.30
C TRP A 111 -20.19 4.56 12.77
N GLY A 112 -20.43 3.59 13.63
CA GLY A 112 -20.11 3.61 15.05
C GLY A 112 -19.13 2.50 15.42
N ALA A 113 -18.45 2.64 16.55
CA ALA A 113 -17.66 1.56 17.15
C ALA A 113 -18.44 0.94 18.31
N ALA A 114 -18.36 -0.39 18.47
CA ALA A 114 -19.01 -1.10 19.59
C ALA A 114 -18.32 -0.73 20.91
N PRO A 115 -19.02 -0.07 21.87
CA PRO A 115 -18.36 0.50 23.05
C PRO A 115 -17.60 -0.53 23.91
N ALA A 116 -18.11 -1.76 24.01
CA ALA A 116 -17.47 -2.84 24.77
C ALA A 116 -16.22 -3.41 24.11
N LEU A 117 -16.02 -3.14 22.81
CA LEU A 117 -14.90 -3.62 21.99
C LEU A 117 -13.99 -2.47 21.54
N HIS A 118 -14.28 -1.24 21.95
CA HIS A 118 -13.48 -0.06 21.60
C HIS A 118 -12.04 -0.20 22.11
N GLY A 119 -11.09 0.09 21.23
CA GLY A 119 -9.67 -0.03 21.49
C GLY A 119 -9.13 -1.47 21.53
N LYS A 120 -9.91 -2.47 21.12
CA LYS A 120 -9.50 -3.89 21.10
C LYS A 120 -9.17 -4.34 19.69
N SER A 121 -8.04 -5.02 19.54
CA SER A 121 -7.61 -5.65 18.29
C SER A 121 -8.55 -6.81 17.94
N ILE A 122 -9.49 -6.60 17.01
CA ILE A 122 -10.45 -7.61 16.57
C ILE A 122 -9.93 -8.29 15.30
N ARG A 123 -9.47 -9.53 15.45
CA ARG A 123 -8.81 -10.30 14.40
C ARG A 123 -9.70 -11.32 13.71
N ALA A 124 -10.83 -11.64 14.30
CA ALA A 124 -11.78 -12.60 13.77
C ALA A 124 -13.21 -12.22 14.12
N MET A 125 -14.14 -12.54 13.24
CA MET A 125 -15.56 -12.34 13.48
C MET A 125 -16.37 -13.39 12.72
N ALA A 126 -17.40 -13.95 13.35
CA ALA A 126 -18.38 -14.81 12.70
C ALA A 126 -19.78 -14.47 13.16
N MET A 127 -20.73 -14.49 12.22
CA MET A 127 -22.15 -14.40 12.48
C MET A 127 -22.77 -15.79 12.43
N ALA A 128 -23.66 -16.11 13.37
CA ALA A 128 -24.35 -17.39 13.35
C ALA A 128 -25.37 -17.43 12.21
N VAL A 129 -25.27 -18.42 11.33
CA VAL A 129 -26.18 -18.58 10.19
C VAL A 129 -27.62 -18.87 10.66
N SER A 130 -27.77 -19.63 11.74
CA SER A 130 -29.06 -20.01 12.32
C SER A 130 -29.75 -18.87 13.10
N ASP A 131 -28.98 -17.89 13.59
CA ASP A 131 -29.49 -16.70 14.28
C ASP A 131 -28.55 -15.48 14.04
N PRO A 132 -28.83 -14.62 13.06
CA PRO A 132 -28.00 -13.48 12.74
C PRO A 132 -27.87 -12.39 13.83
N LYS A 133 -28.64 -12.48 14.91
CA LYS A 133 -28.45 -11.65 16.11
C LYS A 133 -27.25 -12.09 16.94
N VAL A 134 -26.80 -13.32 16.76
CA VAL A 134 -25.62 -13.84 17.42
C VAL A 134 -24.40 -13.62 16.55
N LEU A 135 -23.48 -12.78 17.04
CA LEU A 135 -22.16 -12.61 16.48
C LEU A 135 -21.12 -12.96 17.55
N VAL A 136 -19.99 -13.47 17.09
CA VAL A 136 -18.82 -13.77 17.93
C VAL A 136 -17.60 -13.04 17.35
N ALA A 137 -16.90 -12.31 18.21
CA ALA A 137 -15.70 -11.57 17.86
C ALA A 137 -14.50 -12.12 18.63
N GLY A 138 -13.42 -12.36 17.92
CA GLY A 138 -12.14 -12.79 18.46
C GLY A 138 -11.19 -11.61 18.59
N ALA A 139 -10.79 -11.31 19.82
CA ALA A 139 -9.82 -10.28 20.13
C ALA A 139 -8.52 -10.88 20.69
N LEU A 140 -7.45 -10.08 20.75
CA LEU A 140 -6.20 -10.57 21.38
C LEU A 140 -6.38 -10.88 22.87
N ASP A 141 -7.32 -10.26 23.55
CA ASP A 141 -7.60 -10.50 24.97
C ASP A 141 -8.68 -11.56 25.23
N GLY A 142 -9.30 -12.13 24.18
CA GLY A 142 -10.27 -13.23 24.33
C GLY A 142 -11.43 -13.18 23.35
N VAL A 143 -12.48 -13.98 23.63
CA VAL A 143 -13.67 -14.14 22.79
C VAL A 143 -14.84 -13.34 23.36
N TYR A 144 -15.53 -12.60 22.52
CA TYR A 144 -16.72 -11.79 22.83
C TYR A 144 -17.92 -12.25 22.02
N ARG A 145 -19.11 -12.18 22.61
CA ARG A 145 -20.36 -12.60 21.97
C ARG A 145 -21.45 -11.57 22.20
N THR A 146 -22.24 -11.32 21.18
CA THR A 146 -23.55 -10.63 21.26
C THR A 146 -24.67 -11.59 20.93
N GLN A 147 -25.88 -11.32 21.45
CA GLN A 147 -27.13 -12.04 21.15
C GLN A 147 -28.25 -11.07 20.71
N ASP A 148 -27.92 -9.80 20.58
CA ASP A 148 -28.85 -8.70 20.28
C ASP A 148 -28.42 -7.88 19.06
N GLY A 149 -27.67 -8.51 18.14
CA GLY A 149 -27.21 -7.84 16.91
C GLY A 149 -26.17 -6.76 17.16
N GLY A 150 -25.31 -6.95 18.17
CA GLY A 150 -24.20 -6.03 18.46
C GLY A 150 -24.54 -4.88 19.39
N SER A 151 -25.79 -4.77 19.89
CA SER A 151 -26.18 -3.72 20.83
C SER A 151 -25.46 -3.86 22.18
N SER A 152 -25.21 -5.11 22.60
CA SER A 152 -24.36 -5.41 23.75
C SER A 152 -23.40 -6.56 23.47
N TRP A 153 -22.23 -6.55 24.12
CA TRP A 153 -21.21 -7.57 23.97
C TRP A 153 -20.74 -8.06 25.32
N GLN A 154 -20.58 -9.37 25.45
CA GLN A 154 -20.09 -10.02 26.64
C GLN A 154 -18.84 -10.83 26.33
N LYS A 155 -17.81 -10.71 27.15
CA LYS A 155 -16.64 -11.61 27.08
C LYS A 155 -17.05 -12.99 27.59
N ILE A 156 -16.93 -14.02 26.73
CA ILE A 156 -17.34 -15.40 27.00
C ILE A 156 -16.15 -16.34 27.27
N SER A 157 -14.90 -15.86 27.21
CA SER A 157 -13.68 -16.62 27.53
C SER A 157 -13.18 -16.39 28.97
N THR A 158 -14.02 -15.88 29.87
CA THR A 158 -13.63 -15.52 31.24
C THR A 158 -13.30 -16.72 32.13
N SER A 159 -13.84 -17.89 31.80
CA SER A 159 -13.60 -19.13 32.55
C SER A 159 -12.20 -19.71 32.36
N ASN A 160 -11.49 -19.30 31.31
CA ASN A 160 -10.15 -19.80 31.02
C ASN A 160 -9.24 -18.67 30.48
N SER A 161 -8.20 -18.32 31.23
CA SER A 161 -7.23 -17.28 30.87
C SER A 161 -6.28 -17.68 29.72
N GLU A 162 -6.25 -18.95 29.33
CA GLU A 162 -5.43 -19.42 28.20
C GLU A 162 -6.07 -19.07 26.84
N ILE A 163 -7.39 -18.69 26.84
CA ILE A 163 -8.09 -18.31 25.60
C ILE A 163 -7.87 -16.82 25.32
N HIS A 164 -6.79 -16.54 24.64
CA HIS A 164 -6.36 -15.21 24.17
C HIS A 164 -5.63 -15.33 22.82
N ASN A 165 -5.26 -14.20 22.23
CA ASN A 165 -4.63 -14.15 20.90
C ASN A 165 -5.47 -14.89 19.84
N ILE A 166 -6.74 -14.49 19.73
CA ILE A 166 -7.68 -15.12 18.82
C ILE A 166 -7.39 -14.67 17.39
N GLU A 167 -7.14 -15.62 16.50
CA GLU A 167 -6.92 -15.35 15.06
C GLU A 167 -8.09 -15.85 14.19
N SER A 168 -8.90 -16.79 14.68
CA SER A 168 -10.06 -17.28 13.94
C SER A 168 -11.23 -17.63 14.84
N ILE A 169 -12.44 -17.41 14.32
CA ILE A 169 -13.71 -17.78 14.95
C ILE A 169 -14.58 -18.49 13.92
N ALA A 170 -15.20 -19.61 14.33
CA ALA A 170 -16.26 -20.25 13.58
C ALA A 170 -17.44 -20.56 14.49
N VAL A 171 -18.65 -20.38 13.99
CA VAL A 171 -19.90 -20.74 14.69
C VAL A 171 -20.54 -21.91 13.94
N ASP A 172 -21.04 -22.89 14.67
CA ASP A 172 -21.77 -24.01 14.08
C ASP A 172 -23.01 -23.50 13.33
N PRO A 173 -23.21 -23.85 12.06
CA PRO A 173 -24.29 -23.31 11.25
C PRO A 173 -25.69 -23.67 11.77
N LYS A 174 -25.82 -24.72 12.60
CA LYS A 174 -27.10 -25.20 13.13
C LYS A 174 -27.32 -24.85 14.61
N ASN A 175 -26.23 -24.56 15.34
CA ASN A 175 -26.32 -24.28 16.80
C ASN A 175 -25.41 -23.08 17.15
N PRO A 176 -25.97 -21.89 17.41
CA PRO A 176 -25.19 -20.68 17.70
C PRO A 176 -24.45 -20.70 19.04
N ASP A 177 -24.70 -21.73 19.90
CA ASP A 177 -23.98 -21.94 21.15
C ASP A 177 -22.70 -22.75 20.99
N VAL A 178 -22.50 -23.37 19.82
CA VAL A 178 -21.26 -24.07 19.49
C VAL A 178 -20.31 -23.14 18.74
N VAL A 179 -19.22 -22.77 19.38
CA VAL A 179 -18.21 -21.85 18.85
C VAL A 179 -16.83 -22.47 18.91
N TYR A 180 -16.09 -22.29 17.85
CA TYR A 180 -14.68 -22.66 17.73
C TYR A 180 -13.83 -21.39 17.70
N ALA A 181 -12.73 -21.37 18.45
CA ALA A 181 -11.77 -20.29 18.50
C ALA A 181 -10.36 -20.82 18.23
N GLY A 182 -9.72 -20.35 17.17
CA GLY A 182 -8.31 -20.57 16.87
C GLY A 182 -7.46 -19.50 17.52
N THR A 183 -6.40 -19.90 18.20
CA THR A 183 -5.49 -19.00 18.91
C THR A 183 -4.07 -19.15 18.40
N TRP A 184 -3.14 -18.32 18.89
CA TRP A 184 -1.70 -18.52 18.66
C TRP A 184 -1.18 -19.81 19.31
N HIS A 185 -2.01 -20.50 20.10
CA HIS A 185 -1.68 -21.76 20.72
C HIS A 185 -2.88 -22.70 20.69
N LEU A 186 -3.03 -23.40 19.53
CA LEU A 186 -4.06 -24.39 19.25
C LEU A 186 -5.50 -23.83 19.22
N ALA A 187 -6.49 -24.70 19.23
CA ALA A 187 -7.89 -24.36 19.09
C ALA A 187 -8.73 -24.77 20.30
N TRP A 188 -9.79 -24.00 20.52
CA TRP A 188 -10.75 -24.18 21.61
C TRP A 188 -12.17 -24.33 21.08
N LYS A 189 -13.03 -25.03 21.79
CA LYS A 189 -14.44 -25.20 21.47
C LYS A 189 -15.29 -24.98 22.71
N THR A 190 -16.41 -24.28 22.56
CA THR A 190 -17.53 -24.28 23.49
C THR A 190 -18.74 -24.92 22.85
N SER A 191 -19.64 -25.53 23.67
CA SER A 191 -20.93 -26.06 23.22
C SER A 191 -22.10 -25.49 24.03
N ASP A 192 -21.84 -24.51 24.88
CA ASP A 192 -22.78 -23.90 25.83
C ASP A 192 -22.73 -22.36 25.80
N GLY A 193 -22.42 -21.81 24.63
CA GLY A 193 -22.38 -20.35 24.41
C GLY A 193 -21.23 -19.65 25.12
N GLY A 194 -20.20 -20.38 25.52
CA GLY A 194 -19.01 -19.84 26.17
C GLY A 194 -18.97 -19.99 27.69
N ALA A 195 -19.96 -20.69 28.30
CA ALA A 195 -19.92 -20.94 29.74
C ALA A 195 -18.75 -21.86 30.11
N THR A 196 -18.49 -22.85 29.26
CA THR A 196 -17.31 -23.73 29.37
C THR A 196 -16.57 -23.87 28.03
N TRP A 197 -15.25 -24.05 28.09
CA TRP A 197 -14.42 -24.23 26.91
C TRP A 197 -13.57 -25.50 27.05
N LYS A 198 -13.43 -26.19 25.93
CA LYS A 198 -12.62 -27.41 25.81
C LYS A 198 -11.51 -27.17 24.79
N HIS A 199 -10.32 -27.57 25.15
CA HIS A 199 -9.19 -27.60 24.22
C HIS A 199 -9.37 -28.74 23.20
N ILE A 200 -9.28 -28.43 21.90
CA ILE A 200 -9.48 -29.35 20.79
C ILE A 200 -8.18 -29.52 19.99
N ASN A 201 -7.22 -30.24 20.51
CA ASN A 201 -5.89 -30.37 19.93
C ASN A 201 -5.51 -31.82 19.51
N LYS A 202 -6.36 -32.81 19.75
CA LYS A 202 -6.02 -34.19 19.42
C LYS A 202 -5.78 -34.35 17.93
N GLY A 203 -4.58 -34.86 17.57
CA GLY A 203 -4.16 -35.06 16.18
C GLY A 203 -3.54 -33.84 15.52
N MET A 204 -3.54 -32.67 16.16
CA MET A 204 -2.75 -31.50 15.75
C MET A 204 -1.34 -31.57 16.36
N ILE A 205 -0.37 -30.97 15.70
CA ILE A 205 0.97 -30.76 16.26
C ILE A 205 0.85 -29.72 17.38
N GLU A 206 1.43 -30.01 18.54
CA GLU A 206 1.49 -29.09 19.68
C GLU A 206 2.14 -27.76 19.29
N ASP A 207 1.73 -26.69 19.96
CA ASP A 207 2.25 -25.33 19.77
C ASP A 207 2.04 -24.76 18.34
N SER A 208 0.85 -25.02 17.77
CA SER A 208 0.48 -24.53 16.45
C SER A 208 -0.50 -23.36 16.54
N ASP A 209 -0.13 -22.22 15.93
CA ASP A 209 -1.06 -21.12 15.68
C ASP A 209 -2.16 -21.57 14.71
N VAL A 210 -3.43 -21.26 15.01
CA VAL A 210 -4.59 -21.65 14.19
C VAL A 210 -5.18 -20.41 13.52
N PHE A 211 -4.92 -20.26 12.23
CA PHE A 211 -5.25 -19.04 11.45
C PHE A 211 -6.68 -19.03 10.93
N SER A 212 -7.28 -20.20 10.66
CA SER A 212 -8.64 -20.28 10.13
C SER A 212 -9.30 -21.58 10.55
N ILE A 213 -10.57 -21.50 10.96
CA ILE A 213 -11.43 -22.65 11.23
C ILE A 213 -12.72 -22.46 10.44
N ILE A 214 -13.20 -23.53 9.80
CA ILE A 214 -14.54 -23.58 9.21
C ILE A 214 -15.27 -24.85 9.64
N VAL A 215 -16.59 -24.70 9.80
CA VAL A 215 -17.50 -25.81 10.08
C VAL A 215 -18.34 -26.06 8.82
N ASP A 216 -18.43 -27.30 8.39
CA ASP A 216 -19.20 -27.67 7.20
C ASP A 216 -20.68 -27.24 7.35
N SER A 217 -21.17 -26.49 6.37
CA SER A 217 -22.51 -25.88 6.38
C SER A 217 -23.64 -26.91 6.44
N THR A 218 -23.41 -28.12 5.96
CA THR A 218 -24.42 -29.19 5.90
C THR A 218 -24.22 -30.23 6.99
N ASN A 219 -22.97 -30.52 7.37
CA ASN A 219 -22.60 -31.48 8.39
C ASN A 219 -21.63 -30.90 9.44
N PRO A 220 -22.13 -30.33 10.56
CA PRO A 220 -21.28 -29.71 11.58
C PRO A 220 -20.27 -30.63 12.27
N SER A 221 -20.34 -31.95 12.04
CA SER A 221 -19.28 -32.88 12.50
C SER A 221 -17.98 -32.70 11.69
N VAL A 222 -18.05 -32.16 10.48
CA VAL A 222 -16.88 -31.90 9.65
C VAL A 222 -16.36 -30.51 9.96
N VAL A 223 -15.12 -30.44 10.43
CA VAL A 223 -14.43 -29.19 10.75
C VAL A 223 -13.05 -29.17 10.06
N PHE A 224 -12.72 -28.09 9.40
CA PHE A 224 -11.38 -27.85 8.88
C PHE A 224 -10.71 -26.77 9.73
N ALA A 225 -9.42 -26.95 9.98
CA ALA A 225 -8.59 -25.97 10.68
C ALA A 225 -7.25 -25.82 9.96
N SER A 226 -6.83 -24.59 9.72
CA SER A 226 -5.49 -24.29 9.22
C SER A 226 -4.60 -23.84 10.36
N ALA A 227 -3.42 -24.43 10.46
CA ALA A 227 -2.43 -24.11 11.47
C ALA A 227 -1.05 -23.89 10.84
N CYS A 228 -0.12 -23.30 11.60
CA CYS A 228 1.27 -23.15 11.13
C CYS A 228 1.94 -24.48 10.80
N SER A 229 1.42 -25.59 11.33
CA SER A 229 1.88 -26.95 11.06
C SER A 229 1.21 -27.62 9.86
N GLY A 230 0.18 -27.02 9.26
CA GLY A 230 -0.57 -27.53 8.11
C GLY A 230 -2.08 -27.36 8.22
N ILE A 231 -2.83 -27.98 7.30
CA ILE A 231 -4.30 -28.01 7.35
C ILE A 231 -4.74 -29.36 7.92
N TYR A 232 -5.77 -29.32 8.74
CA TYR A 232 -6.35 -30.46 9.45
C TYR A 232 -7.85 -30.58 9.16
N ARG A 233 -8.36 -31.79 9.17
CA ARG A 233 -9.78 -32.10 9.08
C ARG A 233 -10.19 -32.98 10.26
N SER A 234 -11.34 -32.69 10.86
CA SER A 234 -12.06 -33.54 11.80
C SER A 234 -13.38 -33.98 11.18
N ASP A 235 -13.82 -35.20 11.49
CA ASP A 235 -15.11 -35.74 11.10
C ASP A 235 -16.04 -35.98 12.31
N ASP A 236 -15.64 -35.53 13.50
CA ASP A 236 -16.33 -35.73 14.80
C ASP A 236 -16.50 -34.41 15.58
N GLY A 237 -16.57 -33.28 14.87
CA GLY A 237 -16.79 -31.99 15.48
C GLY A 237 -15.61 -31.44 16.28
N GLY A 238 -14.39 -31.79 15.89
CA GLY A 238 -13.16 -31.31 16.50
C GLY A 238 -12.62 -32.20 17.63
N GLU A 239 -13.17 -33.41 17.87
CA GLU A 239 -12.65 -34.31 18.90
C GLU A 239 -11.32 -34.97 18.48
N MET A 240 -11.14 -35.24 17.17
CA MET A 240 -9.91 -35.75 16.58
C MET A 240 -9.65 -35.08 15.21
N PHE A 241 -8.47 -34.56 15.01
CA PHE A 241 -8.02 -33.97 13.74
C PHE A 241 -7.03 -34.89 13.03
N HIS A 242 -7.13 -34.92 11.71
CA HIS A 242 -6.20 -35.61 10.83
C HIS A 242 -5.55 -34.61 9.88
N LYS A 243 -4.21 -34.61 9.81
CA LYS A 243 -3.48 -33.70 8.92
C LYS A 243 -3.75 -34.02 7.45
N ILE A 244 -4.16 -33.01 6.68
CA ILE A 244 -4.35 -33.12 5.24
C ILE A 244 -2.99 -33.24 4.55
N GLN A 245 -2.93 -34.09 3.53
CA GLN A 245 -1.77 -34.25 2.65
C GLN A 245 -1.87 -33.30 1.44
N TRP A 246 -0.86 -33.27 0.56
CA TRP A 246 -0.80 -32.60 -0.75
C TRP A 246 -0.45 -31.10 -0.74
N ILE A 247 -0.67 -30.36 0.34
CA ILE A 247 -0.23 -28.97 0.45
C ILE A 247 1.19 -28.97 1.02
N PRO A 248 2.19 -28.41 0.29
CA PRO A 248 3.58 -28.45 0.74
C PRO A 248 3.79 -27.60 2.00
N PHE A 249 4.82 -27.96 2.76
CA PHE A 249 5.14 -27.25 4.01
C PHE A 249 5.48 -25.75 3.79
N SER A 250 5.98 -25.36 2.64
CA SER A 250 6.22 -23.95 2.28
C SER A 250 4.93 -23.13 2.19
N ALA A 251 3.84 -23.74 1.72
CA ALA A 251 2.51 -23.10 1.61
C ALA A 251 1.65 -23.27 2.89
N ARG A 252 2.24 -23.64 4.02
CA ARG A 252 1.52 -24.01 5.26
C ARG A 252 0.77 -22.85 5.93
N ARG A 253 1.20 -21.60 5.72
CA ARG A 253 0.50 -20.42 6.26
C ARG A 253 -0.75 -20.16 5.44
N THR A 254 -1.81 -20.87 5.79
CA THR A 254 -3.12 -20.74 5.18
C THR A 254 -3.91 -19.72 5.99
N ARG A 255 -4.08 -18.52 5.40
CA ARG A 255 -4.78 -17.40 6.05
C ARG A 255 -6.28 -17.62 6.11
N VAL A 256 -6.84 -18.29 5.10
CA VAL A 256 -8.28 -18.49 4.97
C VAL A 256 -8.59 -19.89 4.45
N LEU A 257 -9.60 -20.51 5.06
CA LEU A 257 -10.34 -21.65 4.52
C LEU A 257 -11.73 -21.17 4.13
N LYS A 258 -12.22 -21.60 2.95
CA LYS A 258 -13.56 -21.23 2.48
C LYS A 258 -14.23 -22.42 1.81
N GLN A 259 -15.43 -22.76 2.27
CA GLN A 259 -16.26 -23.80 1.66
C GLN A 259 -17.16 -23.18 0.59
N ASP A 260 -17.35 -23.89 -0.50
CA ASP A 260 -18.35 -23.54 -1.51
C ASP A 260 -19.76 -23.71 -0.92
N PRO A 261 -20.60 -22.67 -0.97
CA PRO A 261 -21.93 -22.72 -0.35
C PRO A 261 -22.90 -23.68 -1.04
N MET A 262 -22.69 -24.01 -2.33
CA MET A 262 -23.52 -24.92 -3.10
C MET A 262 -22.99 -26.36 -3.10
N HIS A 263 -21.66 -26.52 -2.98
CA HIS A 263 -20.94 -27.78 -3.08
C HIS A 263 -19.99 -27.93 -1.88
N PRO A 264 -20.49 -28.42 -0.72
CA PRO A 264 -19.68 -28.50 0.52
C PRO A 264 -18.42 -29.36 0.40
N GLU A 265 -18.36 -30.27 -0.56
CA GLU A 265 -17.15 -31.05 -0.88
C GLU A 265 -16.03 -30.23 -1.54
N ILE A 266 -16.36 -29.00 -2.02
CA ILE A 266 -15.37 -28.05 -2.54
C ILE A 266 -14.93 -27.13 -1.41
N VAL A 267 -13.63 -27.16 -1.11
CA VAL A 267 -13.02 -26.26 -0.12
C VAL A 267 -11.80 -25.61 -0.75
N TYR A 268 -11.66 -24.33 -0.48
CA TYR A 268 -10.52 -23.50 -0.88
C TYR A 268 -9.63 -23.21 0.33
N ALA A 269 -8.32 -23.18 0.10
CA ALA A 269 -7.32 -22.79 1.08
C ALA A 269 -6.43 -21.69 0.49
N GLY A 270 -6.62 -20.47 0.97
CA GLY A 270 -5.81 -19.31 0.60
C GLY A 270 -4.52 -19.27 1.39
N THR A 271 -3.39 -19.39 0.69
CA THR A 271 -2.07 -19.51 1.30
C THR A 271 -1.12 -18.39 0.88
N THR A 272 0.07 -18.39 1.47
CA THR A 272 1.17 -17.50 1.03
C THR A 272 1.82 -17.95 -0.28
N GLU A 273 1.43 -19.10 -0.83
CA GLU A 273 1.90 -19.65 -2.12
C GLU A 273 0.73 -20.08 -3.00
N GLY A 274 -0.21 -19.17 -3.22
CA GLY A 274 -1.37 -19.36 -4.08
C GLY A 274 -2.59 -19.95 -3.38
N LEU A 275 -3.63 -20.15 -4.21
CA LEU A 275 -4.88 -20.80 -3.83
C LEU A 275 -4.81 -22.30 -4.09
N TRP A 276 -5.21 -23.08 -3.10
CA TRP A 276 -5.40 -24.52 -3.21
C TRP A 276 -6.89 -24.87 -3.14
N LYS A 277 -7.29 -25.86 -3.91
CA LYS A 277 -8.68 -26.33 -4.01
C LYS A 277 -8.75 -27.83 -3.86
N THR A 278 -9.75 -28.30 -3.11
CA THR A 278 -10.22 -29.69 -3.13
C THR A 278 -11.63 -29.77 -3.70
N THR A 279 -11.99 -30.89 -4.32
CA THR A 279 -13.34 -31.17 -4.84
C THR A 279 -13.89 -32.49 -4.30
N ASP A 280 -13.25 -33.04 -3.27
CA ASP A 280 -13.58 -34.34 -2.69
C ASP A 280 -13.56 -34.34 -1.14
N GLY A 281 -13.84 -33.17 -0.57
CA GLY A 281 -13.90 -32.98 0.88
C GLY A 281 -12.55 -33.04 1.56
N GLY A 282 -11.47 -32.66 0.88
CA GLY A 282 -10.14 -32.55 1.47
C GLY A 282 -9.25 -33.80 1.31
N LYS A 283 -9.65 -34.79 0.52
CA LYS A 283 -8.82 -35.99 0.27
C LYS A 283 -7.66 -35.69 -0.66
N MET A 284 -7.89 -34.86 -1.70
CA MET A 284 -6.87 -34.38 -2.63
C MET A 284 -6.96 -32.86 -2.77
N TRP A 285 -5.80 -32.20 -2.85
CA TRP A 285 -5.70 -30.76 -3.03
C TRP A 285 -4.81 -30.44 -4.22
N LYS A 286 -5.21 -29.45 -5.01
CA LYS A 286 -4.47 -28.95 -6.16
C LYS A 286 -4.33 -27.43 -6.06
N ARG A 287 -3.13 -26.91 -6.34
CA ARG A 287 -2.97 -25.48 -6.49
C ARG A 287 -3.61 -25.00 -7.80
N VAL A 288 -4.42 -23.94 -7.70
CA VAL A 288 -5.25 -23.44 -8.79
C VAL A 288 -4.99 -21.95 -9.10
N SER A 289 -3.93 -21.38 -8.54
CA SER A 289 -3.45 -20.04 -8.88
C SER A 289 -1.93 -20.01 -9.00
N ASN A 290 -1.38 -18.88 -9.46
CA ASN A 290 0.05 -18.63 -9.46
C ASN A 290 0.60 -18.70 -8.02
N PRO A 291 1.75 -19.36 -7.76
CA PRO A 291 2.37 -19.43 -6.44
C PRO A 291 2.79 -18.07 -5.84
N GLU A 292 3.04 -17.06 -6.67
CA GLU A 292 3.40 -15.71 -6.19
C GLU A 292 2.22 -14.93 -5.62
N VAL A 293 0.99 -15.41 -5.80
CA VAL A 293 -0.23 -14.80 -5.25
C VAL A 293 -0.35 -15.17 -3.77
N VAL A 294 -0.30 -14.19 -2.91
CA VAL A 294 -0.62 -14.35 -1.48
C VAL A 294 -2.10 -14.06 -1.29
N VAL A 295 -2.86 -15.07 -0.87
CA VAL A 295 -4.32 -15.00 -0.73
C VAL A 295 -4.69 -14.64 0.71
N ASN A 296 -5.43 -13.53 0.88
CA ASN A 296 -5.94 -13.06 2.17
C ASN A 296 -7.36 -13.56 2.44
N ASP A 297 -8.23 -13.55 1.41
CA ASP A 297 -9.61 -14.04 1.52
C ASP A 297 -10.08 -14.65 0.20
N VAL A 298 -11.13 -15.46 0.27
CA VAL A 298 -11.78 -16.13 -0.85
C VAL A 298 -13.27 -15.89 -0.80
N LEU A 299 -13.85 -15.40 -1.88
CA LEU A 299 -15.29 -15.22 -2.04
C LEU A 299 -15.80 -16.14 -3.14
N VAL A 300 -16.81 -16.97 -2.85
CA VAL A 300 -17.49 -17.83 -3.82
C VAL A 300 -18.91 -17.32 -3.98
N ASP A 301 -19.36 -17.09 -5.23
CA ASP A 301 -20.74 -16.65 -5.51
C ASP A 301 -21.73 -17.75 -5.07
N PRO A 302 -22.68 -17.44 -4.17
CA PRO A 302 -23.61 -18.43 -3.65
C PRO A 302 -24.63 -18.94 -4.70
N ARG A 303 -24.65 -18.34 -5.89
CA ARG A 303 -25.50 -18.74 -7.02
C ARG A 303 -24.75 -19.52 -8.10
N ASN A 304 -23.41 -19.42 -8.09
CA ASN A 304 -22.57 -19.99 -9.14
C ASN A 304 -21.16 -20.31 -8.63
N SER A 305 -20.91 -21.57 -8.34
CA SER A 305 -19.60 -22.09 -7.90
C SER A 305 -18.44 -21.89 -8.90
N GLN A 306 -18.76 -21.53 -10.16
CA GLN A 306 -17.72 -21.21 -11.13
C GLN A 306 -17.13 -19.80 -10.88
N ARG A 307 -17.87 -18.91 -10.20
CA ARG A 307 -17.44 -17.57 -9.92
C ARG A 307 -16.76 -17.49 -8.55
N VAL A 308 -15.45 -17.27 -8.58
CA VAL A 308 -14.60 -17.20 -7.39
C VAL A 308 -13.75 -15.94 -7.46
N MET A 309 -13.66 -15.21 -6.36
CA MET A 309 -12.80 -14.03 -6.25
C MET A 309 -11.80 -14.20 -5.11
N LEU A 310 -10.62 -13.63 -5.27
CA LEU A 310 -9.56 -13.60 -4.26
C LEU A 310 -9.27 -12.18 -3.83
N ALA A 311 -9.23 -11.98 -2.52
CA ALA A 311 -8.51 -10.86 -1.92
C ALA A 311 -7.02 -11.22 -1.85
N THR A 312 -6.16 -10.37 -2.39
CA THR A 312 -4.73 -10.65 -2.42
C THR A 312 -3.91 -9.57 -1.72
N ASP A 313 -2.73 -9.95 -1.27
CA ASP A 313 -1.84 -9.06 -0.51
C ASP A 313 -1.29 -7.88 -1.35
N ARG A 314 -1.24 -8.00 -2.69
CA ARG A 314 -0.63 -6.97 -3.57
C ARG A 314 -1.27 -6.86 -4.96
N GLY A 315 -1.93 -7.91 -5.39
CA GLY A 315 -2.51 -7.99 -6.74
C GLY A 315 -3.92 -7.38 -6.85
N GLY A 316 -4.48 -6.90 -5.74
CA GLY A 316 -5.86 -6.49 -5.68
C GLY A 316 -6.82 -7.67 -5.61
N VAL A 317 -7.92 -7.55 -6.33
CA VAL A 317 -8.92 -8.60 -6.53
C VAL A 317 -8.59 -9.38 -7.80
N LEU A 318 -8.54 -10.70 -7.69
CA LEU A 318 -8.49 -11.60 -8.83
C LEU A 318 -9.84 -12.32 -8.96
N ALA A 319 -10.41 -12.38 -10.14
CA ALA A 319 -11.68 -13.04 -10.44
C ALA A 319 -11.50 -14.22 -11.39
N SER A 320 -12.28 -15.26 -11.18
CA SER A 320 -12.44 -16.44 -12.03
C SER A 320 -13.92 -16.71 -12.27
N ASP A 321 -14.29 -17.01 -13.51
CA ASP A 321 -15.63 -17.42 -13.90
C ASP A 321 -15.69 -18.89 -14.37
N ASP A 322 -14.62 -19.64 -14.15
CA ASP A 322 -14.47 -21.05 -14.59
C ASP A 322 -14.05 -22.01 -13.45
N GLY A 323 -14.42 -21.66 -12.21
CA GLY A 323 -14.15 -22.50 -11.03
C GLY A 323 -12.70 -22.52 -10.61
N ALA A 324 -12.01 -21.39 -10.72
CA ALA A 324 -10.62 -21.18 -10.34
C ALA A 324 -9.59 -21.83 -11.30
N GLN A 325 -9.94 -22.03 -12.58
CA GLN A 325 -8.99 -22.53 -13.58
C GLN A 325 -8.15 -21.39 -14.17
N ASN A 326 -8.79 -20.25 -14.48
CA ASN A 326 -8.15 -19.05 -14.98
C ASN A 326 -8.50 -17.85 -14.10
N TRP A 327 -7.58 -16.87 -14.04
CA TRP A 327 -7.71 -15.70 -13.18
C TRP A 327 -7.45 -14.43 -13.98
N THR A 328 -8.28 -13.42 -13.75
CA THR A 328 -8.13 -12.07 -14.30
C THR A 328 -8.14 -11.04 -13.18
N ALA A 329 -7.42 -9.94 -13.34
CA ALA A 329 -7.48 -8.81 -12.40
C ALA A 329 -8.85 -8.12 -12.51
N SER A 330 -9.45 -7.80 -11.36
CA SER A 330 -10.77 -7.18 -11.23
C SER A 330 -10.66 -5.95 -10.33
N ASN A 331 -9.87 -4.95 -10.76
CA ASN A 331 -9.42 -3.85 -9.92
C ASN A 331 -9.89 -2.47 -10.41
N HIS A 332 -10.66 -2.37 -11.48
CA HIS A 332 -10.97 -1.07 -12.07
C HIS A 332 -11.68 -0.13 -11.08
N GLY A 333 -11.10 1.06 -10.86
CA GLY A 333 -11.57 2.03 -9.86
C GLY A 333 -11.18 1.73 -8.42
N TYR A 334 -10.48 0.61 -8.15
CA TYR A 334 -9.87 0.30 -6.87
C TYR A 334 -8.37 0.50 -6.94
N THR A 335 -7.84 1.34 -6.07
CA THR A 335 -6.39 1.46 -5.87
C THR A 335 -6.06 1.51 -4.39
N HIS A 336 -5.06 0.72 -4.01
CA HIS A 336 -4.46 0.72 -2.68
C HIS A 336 -2.94 0.53 -2.81
N ARG A 337 -2.29 1.49 -3.52
CA ARG A 337 -0.86 1.44 -3.82
C ARG A 337 -0.12 2.61 -3.23
N TYR A 338 1.07 2.31 -2.71
CA TYR A 338 2.00 3.32 -2.20
C TYR A 338 2.81 3.91 -3.36
N VAL A 339 2.40 5.08 -3.86
CA VAL A 339 3.09 5.80 -4.92
C VAL A 339 4.16 6.71 -4.31
N THR A 340 5.40 6.49 -4.71
CA THR A 340 6.57 7.23 -4.21
C THR A 340 7.05 8.32 -5.13
N SER A 341 6.81 8.17 -6.43
CA SER A 341 7.27 9.10 -7.46
C SER A 341 6.24 9.21 -8.57
N ILE A 342 5.99 10.43 -9.02
CA ILE A 342 5.23 10.75 -10.23
C ILE A 342 6.17 11.46 -11.20
N LEU A 343 6.14 11.06 -12.44
CA LEU A 343 6.92 11.65 -13.52
C LEU A 343 6.03 11.81 -14.76
N THR A 344 5.88 13.05 -15.23
CA THR A 344 5.23 13.34 -16.51
C THR A 344 6.26 13.28 -17.63
N ASP A 345 5.93 12.62 -18.73
CA ASP A 345 6.82 12.52 -19.89
C ASP A 345 7.10 13.90 -20.50
N ASN A 346 8.36 14.21 -20.75
CA ASN A 346 8.78 15.53 -21.24
C ASN A 346 8.42 15.81 -22.71
N LYS A 347 7.92 14.80 -23.45
CA LYS A 347 7.51 14.92 -24.86
C LYS A 347 5.99 14.80 -25.03
N ASN A 348 5.33 14.07 -24.13
CA ASN A 348 3.90 13.85 -24.16
C ASN A 348 3.31 13.98 -22.75
N PRO A 349 2.73 15.13 -22.38
CA PRO A 349 2.17 15.37 -21.04
C PRO A 349 1.04 14.41 -20.62
N ASP A 350 0.35 13.75 -21.57
CA ASP A 350 -0.64 12.71 -21.25
C ASP A 350 0.00 11.41 -20.76
N THR A 351 1.31 11.26 -20.94
CA THR A 351 2.04 10.10 -20.45
C THR A 351 2.59 10.36 -19.05
N ILE A 352 2.10 9.58 -18.09
CA ILE A 352 2.48 9.65 -16.67
C ILE A 352 3.11 8.33 -16.26
N TYR A 353 4.29 8.39 -15.65
CA TYR A 353 4.94 7.25 -15.03
C TYR A 353 4.88 7.37 -13.51
N VAL A 354 4.65 6.26 -12.81
CA VAL A 354 4.69 6.23 -11.34
C VAL A 354 5.56 5.09 -10.83
N GLY A 355 6.29 5.37 -9.76
CA GLY A 355 7.03 4.37 -8.97
C GLY A 355 6.20 3.91 -7.79
N VAL A 356 6.13 2.60 -7.58
CA VAL A 356 5.37 1.96 -6.50
C VAL A 356 6.31 1.12 -5.65
N VAL A 357 6.07 1.10 -4.34
CA VAL A 357 6.80 0.28 -3.36
C VAL A 357 5.86 -0.70 -2.65
N ASN A 358 6.45 -1.72 -2.04
CA ASN A 358 5.82 -2.76 -1.24
C ASN A 358 4.98 -3.80 -2.01
N ASP A 359 4.84 -3.69 -3.32
CA ASP A 359 4.00 -4.58 -4.13
C ASP A 359 4.77 -5.71 -4.83
N ARG A 360 6.11 -5.77 -4.67
CA ARG A 360 6.99 -6.78 -5.28
C ARG A 360 6.72 -6.93 -6.79
N GLU A 361 6.47 -8.16 -7.28
CA GLU A 361 6.22 -8.45 -8.70
C GLU A 361 4.97 -7.75 -9.25
N MET A 362 4.03 -7.37 -8.38
CA MET A 362 2.81 -6.63 -8.74
C MET A 362 2.99 -5.11 -8.70
N GLY A 363 4.20 -4.63 -8.36
CA GLY A 363 4.57 -3.22 -8.22
C GLY A 363 5.59 -2.76 -9.26
N GLY A 364 6.52 -1.91 -8.82
CA GLY A 364 7.58 -1.33 -9.63
C GLY A 364 7.15 -0.06 -10.36
N VAL A 365 7.11 -0.07 -11.68
CA VAL A 365 6.73 1.09 -12.50
C VAL A 365 5.42 0.84 -13.25
N PHE A 366 4.52 1.82 -13.20
CA PHE A 366 3.31 1.85 -14.04
C PHE A 366 3.35 3.05 -14.97
N VAL A 367 2.72 2.92 -16.12
CA VAL A 367 2.58 3.99 -17.11
C VAL A 367 1.12 4.14 -17.53
N SER A 368 0.68 5.37 -17.60
CA SER A 368 -0.54 5.80 -18.30
C SER A 368 -0.15 6.60 -19.53
N HIS A 369 -0.89 6.44 -20.64
CA HIS A 369 -0.73 7.23 -21.87
C HIS A 369 -1.92 8.16 -22.16
N ASP A 370 -2.85 8.25 -21.22
CA ASP A 370 -4.13 8.96 -21.32
C ASP A 370 -4.45 9.78 -20.05
N ALA A 371 -3.42 10.43 -19.52
CA ALA A 371 -3.51 11.29 -18.33
C ALA A 371 -4.06 10.58 -17.08
N GLY A 372 -3.83 9.26 -16.94
CA GLY A 372 -4.17 8.47 -15.77
C GLY A 372 -5.47 7.69 -15.87
N GLN A 373 -6.17 7.68 -17.02
CA GLN A 373 -7.43 6.94 -17.16
C GLN A 373 -7.19 5.41 -17.19
N HIS A 374 -6.10 4.97 -17.82
CA HIS A 374 -5.71 3.57 -17.85
C HIS A 374 -4.22 3.42 -17.54
N TRP A 375 -3.89 2.37 -16.80
CA TRP A 375 -2.52 2.09 -16.38
C TRP A 375 -2.06 0.71 -16.82
N THR A 376 -0.81 0.63 -17.23
CA THR A 376 -0.13 -0.63 -17.51
C THR A 376 1.14 -0.75 -16.68
N GLN A 377 1.40 -1.94 -16.15
CA GLN A 377 2.65 -2.22 -15.45
C GLN A 377 3.80 -2.29 -16.46
N LYS A 378 4.89 -1.56 -16.19
CA LYS A 378 6.10 -1.49 -17.03
C LYS A 378 7.33 -1.82 -16.20
N SER A 379 7.34 -3.02 -15.61
CA SER A 379 8.32 -3.44 -14.59
C SER A 379 9.23 -4.60 -15.02
N ALA A 380 9.14 -5.08 -16.28
CA ALA A 380 9.99 -6.16 -16.77
C ALA A 380 11.48 -5.80 -16.59
N GLY A 381 12.28 -6.69 -15.96
CA GLY A 381 13.67 -6.46 -15.61
C GLY A 381 13.93 -5.79 -14.26
N LEU A 382 12.89 -5.32 -13.55
CA LEU A 382 13.00 -4.83 -12.18
C LEU A 382 12.98 -5.94 -11.12
N ASP A 383 12.51 -7.15 -11.46
CA ASP A 383 12.49 -8.34 -10.58
C ASP A 383 11.87 -8.05 -9.20
N GLY A 384 10.67 -7.46 -9.17
CA GLY A 384 9.92 -7.16 -7.94
C GLY A 384 10.55 -6.10 -7.04
N ARG A 385 11.40 -5.22 -7.58
CA ARG A 385 12.01 -4.13 -6.82
C ARG A 385 11.06 -3.00 -6.55
N ASP A 386 11.16 -2.46 -5.34
CA ASP A 386 10.53 -1.18 -4.95
C ASP A 386 11.19 -0.03 -5.70
N VAL A 387 10.39 0.87 -6.27
CA VAL A 387 10.87 2.05 -6.99
C VAL A 387 10.61 3.30 -6.15
N PHE A 388 11.68 3.95 -5.67
CA PHE A 388 11.60 5.14 -4.80
C PHE A 388 11.58 6.45 -5.57
N THR A 389 12.26 6.50 -6.71
CA THR A 389 12.37 7.71 -7.54
C THR A 389 12.43 7.35 -9.02
N LEU A 390 11.81 8.19 -9.84
CA LEU A 390 11.84 8.14 -11.29
C LEU A 390 12.29 9.49 -11.83
N LYS A 391 13.19 9.46 -12.80
CA LYS A 391 13.62 10.63 -13.57
C LYS A 391 13.65 10.29 -15.05
N GLN A 392 13.58 11.32 -15.88
CA GLN A 392 13.71 11.21 -17.33
C GLN A 392 14.86 12.05 -17.83
N THR A 393 15.66 11.49 -18.73
CA THR A 393 16.72 12.24 -19.43
C THR A 393 16.11 13.12 -20.53
N ALA A 394 16.86 14.09 -21.02
CA ALA A 394 16.44 14.94 -22.15
C ALA A 394 16.14 14.12 -23.43
N THR A 395 16.73 12.94 -23.57
CA THR A 395 16.50 12.03 -24.71
C THR A 395 15.22 11.19 -24.54
N GLY A 396 14.61 11.19 -23.36
CA GLY A 396 13.39 10.44 -23.04
C GLY A 396 13.65 9.09 -22.37
N GLU A 397 14.90 8.75 -22.07
CA GLU A 397 15.25 7.55 -21.31
C GLU A 397 14.81 7.71 -19.84
N LEU A 398 14.19 6.69 -19.26
CA LEU A 398 13.80 6.67 -17.87
C LEU A 398 14.92 6.11 -16.99
N VAL A 399 15.07 6.67 -15.80
CA VAL A 399 16.01 6.20 -14.76
C VAL A 399 15.24 5.97 -13.47
N ALA A 400 15.37 4.78 -12.90
CA ALA A 400 14.71 4.37 -11.66
C ALA A 400 15.73 4.11 -10.54
N GLY A 401 15.49 4.73 -9.39
CA GLY A 401 16.16 4.39 -8.14
C GLY A 401 15.33 3.40 -7.34
N THR A 402 15.94 2.28 -6.94
CA THR A 402 15.23 1.15 -6.33
C THR A 402 15.76 0.82 -4.93
N ASN A 403 15.09 -0.12 -4.24
CA ASN A 403 15.59 -0.69 -2.98
C ASN A 403 16.95 -1.40 -3.14
N ARG A 404 17.38 -1.67 -4.38
CA ARG A 404 18.67 -2.31 -4.66
C ARG A 404 19.26 -1.86 -6.00
N GLY A 405 19.91 -0.70 -5.98
CA GLY A 405 20.57 -0.13 -7.15
C GLY A 405 19.66 0.67 -8.07
N MET A 406 20.18 0.97 -9.26
CA MET A 406 19.54 1.80 -10.29
C MET A 406 19.33 1.03 -11.58
N PHE A 407 18.29 1.42 -12.30
CA PHE A 407 17.93 0.84 -13.59
C PHE A 407 17.61 1.95 -14.59
N THR A 408 17.79 1.63 -15.87
CA THR A 408 17.39 2.50 -16.97
C THR A 408 16.50 1.76 -17.94
N LEU A 409 15.55 2.50 -18.54
CA LEU A 409 14.69 2.03 -19.62
C LEU A 409 14.84 2.98 -20.80
N ALA A 410 15.49 2.50 -21.86
CA ALA A 410 15.65 3.29 -23.08
C ALA A 410 14.27 3.62 -23.69
N TYR A 411 14.18 4.73 -24.39
CA TYR A 411 12.94 5.13 -25.07
C TYR A 411 12.47 4.02 -26.00
N ASN A 412 11.19 3.63 -25.89
CA ASN A 412 10.56 2.48 -26.58
C ASN A 412 11.07 1.08 -26.17
N ALA A 413 11.96 0.93 -25.19
CA ALA A 413 12.31 -0.37 -24.65
C ALA A 413 11.18 -0.96 -23.78
N THR A 414 11.17 -2.27 -23.64
CA THR A 414 10.18 -3.02 -22.85
C THR A 414 10.75 -3.53 -21.53
N GLU A 415 12.06 -3.54 -21.38
CA GLU A 415 12.76 -4.15 -20.24
C GLU A 415 13.79 -3.19 -19.64
N TRP A 416 13.75 -3.07 -18.31
CA TRP A 416 14.71 -2.30 -17.54
C TRP A 416 16.07 -2.99 -17.46
N THR A 417 17.12 -2.22 -17.60
CA THR A 417 18.51 -2.71 -17.51
C THR A 417 19.24 -2.07 -16.32
N PRO A 418 20.01 -2.85 -15.54
CA PRO A 418 20.75 -2.32 -14.40
C PRO A 418 21.92 -1.43 -14.84
N ILE A 419 22.11 -0.29 -14.17
CA ILE A 419 23.22 0.65 -14.39
C ILE A 419 24.06 0.81 -13.11
N ASN A 420 24.50 -0.28 -12.53
CA ASN A 420 25.06 -0.36 -11.17
C ASN A 420 26.58 -0.46 -11.10
N ASN A 421 27.30 -0.26 -12.20
CA ASN A 421 28.75 -0.39 -12.23
C ASN A 421 29.42 0.78 -11.49
N VAL A 422 30.12 0.49 -10.39
CA VAL A 422 30.91 1.48 -9.64
C VAL A 422 32.38 1.28 -9.94
N ILE A 423 33.07 2.38 -10.26
CA ILE A 423 34.52 2.42 -10.54
C ILE A 423 35.15 3.42 -9.58
N GLU A 424 35.95 2.92 -8.66
CA GLU A 424 36.78 3.72 -7.75
C GLU A 424 38.20 3.82 -8.30
N GLU A 425 38.63 5.00 -8.73
CA GLU A 425 40.01 5.22 -9.14
C GLU A 425 40.86 5.63 -7.94
N THR A 426 41.85 4.85 -7.61
CA THR A 426 42.83 5.18 -6.56
C THR A 426 44.15 5.57 -7.22
N ALA A 427 44.67 6.73 -6.86
CA ALA A 427 46.00 7.14 -7.26
C ALA A 427 47.01 6.15 -6.66
N SER A 428 47.82 5.55 -7.48
CA SER A 428 48.90 4.65 -7.10
C SER A 428 50.19 5.08 -7.79
N THR A 429 51.30 4.61 -7.33
CA THR A 429 52.61 4.80 -8.00
C THR A 429 53.11 3.44 -8.48
N ARG A 430 53.56 3.39 -9.71
CA ARG A 430 54.19 2.19 -10.28
C ARG A 430 55.65 2.48 -10.59
N THR A 431 56.56 1.62 -10.13
CA THR A 431 57.96 1.69 -10.46
C THR A 431 58.23 0.97 -11.79
N ILE A 432 58.72 1.69 -12.77
CA ILE A 432 59.12 1.15 -14.07
C ILE A 432 60.64 1.21 -14.23
N LYS A 433 61.26 0.17 -14.84
CA LYS A 433 62.65 0.19 -15.26
C LYS A 433 62.74 0.84 -16.63
N THR A 434 63.58 1.86 -16.75
CA THR A 434 63.92 2.48 -18.04
C THR A 434 64.83 1.57 -18.86
N LYS A 435 64.95 1.81 -20.18
CA LYS A 435 65.85 1.07 -21.05
C LYS A 435 67.34 1.19 -20.62
N SER A 436 67.63 2.19 -19.80
CA SER A 436 69.00 2.40 -19.22
C SER A 436 69.19 1.71 -17.87
N GLY A 437 68.23 0.86 -17.41
CA GLY A 437 68.31 0.14 -16.15
C GLY A 437 67.95 0.95 -14.89
N LYS A 438 67.72 2.23 -15.02
CA LYS A 438 67.26 3.09 -13.87
C LYS A 438 65.81 2.88 -13.57
N THR A 439 65.45 2.83 -12.30
CA THR A 439 64.07 2.80 -11.81
C THR A 439 63.49 4.21 -11.77
N ARG A 440 62.27 4.38 -12.31
CA ARG A 440 61.49 5.62 -12.21
C ARG A 440 60.12 5.29 -11.65
N THR A 441 59.70 6.00 -10.64
CA THR A 441 58.34 5.94 -10.13
C THR A 441 57.46 6.83 -11.01
N VAL A 442 56.42 6.26 -11.57
CA VAL A 442 55.38 7.00 -12.36
C VAL A 442 54.05 6.90 -11.66
N ALA A 443 53.27 7.98 -11.77
CA ALA A 443 51.91 7.94 -11.31
C ALA A 443 51.11 6.89 -12.09
N ALA A 444 50.41 6.04 -11.41
CA ALA A 444 49.50 5.06 -11.96
C ALA A 444 48.11 5.23 -11.32
N LYS A 445 47.08 4.88 -12.03
CA LYS A 445 45.74 4.76 -11.47
C LYS A 445 45.36 3.28 -11.42
N THR A 446 44.89 2.83 -10.28
CA THR A 446 44.25 1.52 -10.14
C THR A 446 42.75 1.72 -10.02
N ALA A 447 42.00 1.00 -10.86
CA ALA A 447 40.54 1.03 -10.82
C ALA A 447 40.01 -0.22 -10.11
N LYS A 448 39.29 -0.03 -9.02
CA LYS A 448 38.53 -1.08 -8.34
C LYS A 448 37.09 -1.03 -8.86
N LYS A 449 36.56 -2.16 -9.32
CA LYS A 449 35.18 -2.30 -9.80
C LYS A 449 34.35 -2.94 -8.72
N SER A 450 33.18 -2.42 -8.50
CA SER A 450 32.14 -2.96 -7.61
C SER A 450 30.75 -2.73 -8.21
N VAL A 451 29.71 -3.24 -7.55
CA VAL A 451 28.31 -3.08 -7.97
C VAL A 451 27.56 -2.33 -6.88
N LEU A 452 26.82 -1.30 -7.25
CA LEU A 452 25.94 -0.58 -6.35
C LEU A 452 24.72 -1.44 -6.03
N THR A 453 24.59 -1.83 -4.76
CA THR A 453 23.46 -2.62 -4.25
C THR A 453 22.68 -1.88 -3.15
N ALA A 454 23.08 -0.66 -2.85
CA ALA A 454 22.40 0.19 -1.87
C ALA A 454 21.04 0.64 -2.38
N ARG A 455 20.13 0.95 -1.45
CA ARG A 455 18.88 1.62 -1.76
C ARG A 455 19.16 3.02 -2.30
N VAL A 456 18.53 3.36 -3.41
CA VAL A 456 18.61 4.67 -4.06
C VAL A 456 17.33 5.44 -3.75
N ASN A 457 17.45 6.49 -2.95
CA ASN A 457 16.32 7.25 -2.41
C ASN A 457 15.89 8.37 -3.36
N ASP A 458 16.87 9.00 -4.03
CA ASP A 458 16.62 10.12 -4.94
C ASP A 458 17.70 10.21 -6.02
N ILE A 459 17.34 10.73 -7.17
CA ILE A 459 18.23 10.92 -8.32
C ILE A 459 18.03 12.35 -8.84
N GLU A 460 19.13 13.02 -9.18
CA GLU A 460 19.11 14.29 -9.88
C GLU A 460 19.90 14.18 -11.18
N ILE A 461 19.29 14.60 -12.28
CA ILE A 461 19.89 14.56 -13.62
C ILE A 461 20.12 15.99 -14.09
N THR A 462 21.39 16.38 -14.16
CA THR A 462 21.79 17.66 -14.73
C THR A 462 22.46 17.47 -16.09
N SER A 463 22.64 18.55 -16.84
CA SER A 463 23.37 18.52 -18.13
C SER A 463 24.85 18.13 -17.98
N LYS A 464 25.42 18.25 -16.78
CA LYS A 464 26.85 17.97 -16.50
C LYS A 464 27.08 16.58 -15.92
N ARG A 465 26.15 16.06 -15.11
CA ARG A 465 26.25 14.77 -14.39
C ARG A 465 24.91 14.33 -13.82
N TRP A 466 24.82 13.06 -13.47
CA TRP A 466 23.74 12.55 -12.64
C TRP A 466 24.25 12.32 -11.21
N LEU A 467 23.38 12.50 -10.25
CA LEU A 467 23.62 12.35 -8.83
C LEU A 467 22.62 11.34 -8.27
N ALA A 468 23.07 10.43 -7.42
CA ALA A 468 22.21 9.46 -6.75
C ALA A 468 22.44 9.51 -5.24
N ALA A 469 21.44 9.94 -4.50
CA ALA A 469 21.39 9.89 -3.05
C ALA A 469 21.00 8.47 -2.60
N THR A 470 21.90 7.80 -1.90
CA THR A 470 21.72 6.39 -1.55
C THR A 470 21.93 6.15 -0.05
N SER A 471 21.51 4.98 0.42
CA SER A 471 21.80 4.53 1.80
C SER A 471 23.29 4.25 2.07
N ALA A 472 24.14 4.24 1.05
CA ALA A 472 25.59 4.02 1.17
C ALA A 472 26.44 5.24 0.83
N GLY A 473 25.82 6.37 0.48
CA GLY A 473 26.52 7.60 0.12
C GLY A 473 25.92 8.29 -1.10
N LEU A 474 26.62 9.32 -1.59
CA LEU A 474 26.35 9.98 -2.85
C LEU A 474 27.18 9.33 -3.96
N TYR A 475 26.51 8.91 -5.03
CA TYR A 475 27.16 8.40 -6.25
C TYR A 475 26.90 9.33 -7.42
N THR A 476 27.90 9.51 -8.28
CA THR A 476 27.82 10.41 -9.42
C THR A 476 28.29 9.72 -10.70
N THR A 477 27.73 10.11 -11.83
CA THR A 477 28.16 9.70 -13.17
C THR A 477 28.22 10.89 -14.10
N THR A 478 29.16 10.87 -15.06
CA THR A 478 29.29 11.84 -16.17
C THR A 478 29.21 11.17 -17.53
N ASN A 479 28.79 9.88 -17.55
CA ASN A 479 28.70 9.08 -18.77
C ASN A 479 27.37 8.32 -18.86
N ASP A 480 26.28 9.00 -18.48
CA ASP A 480 24.90 8.52 -18.60
C ASP A 480 24.68 7.18 -17.89
N GLY A 481 25.18 7.05 -16.64
CA GLY A 481 24.99 5.87 -15.82
C GLY A 481 25.83 4.64 -16.19
N LYS A 482 26.69 4.70 -17.23
CA LYS A 482 27.54 3.56 -17.63
C LYS A 482 28.52 3.15 -16.53
N SER A 483 28.99 4.13 -15.76
CA SER A 483 29.73 3.89 -14.53
C SER A 483 29.52 5.01 -13.52
N TRP A 484 29.60 4.66 -12.27
CA TRP A 484 29.41 5.53 -11.11
C TRP A 484 30.68 5.61 -10.28
N SER A 485 30.87 6.74 -9.62
CA SER A 485 31.89 6.91 -8.59
C SER A 485 31.27 7.61 -7.39
N GLY A 486 31.68 7.29 -6.18
CA GLY A 486 31.13 7.94 -5.00
C GLY A 486 31.23 7.09 -3.74
N GLY A 487 30.50 7.51 -2.71
CA GLY A 487 30.52 6.91 -1.39
C GLY A 487 30.09 7.91 -0.32
N PRO A 488 30.51 7.72 0.95
CA PRO A 488 30.22 8.64 2.03
C PRO A 488 30.70 10.06 1.74
N VAL A 489 29.86 11.05 2.06
CA VAL A 489 30.24 12.47 1.98
C VAL A 489 30.34 13.02 3.41
N MET A 490 31.50 13.60 3.76
CA MET A 490 31.79 14.07 5.14
C MET A 490 31.48 13.03 6.23
N GLY A 491 31.75 11.74 5.93
CA GLY A 491 31.49 10.62 6.84
C GLY A 491 30.02 10.19 6.96
N LYS A 492 29.10 10.82 6.21
CA LYS A 492 27.67 10.48 6.19
C LYS A 492 27.34 9.57 5.01
N THR A 493 26.39 8.68 5.17
CA THR A 493 26.04 7.66 4.17
C THR A 493 24.56 7.70 3.76
N ASP A 494 23.61 7.66 4.69
CA ASP A 494 22.18 7.52 4.38
C ASP A 494 21.56 8.86 3.90
N PHE A 495 21.70 9.14 2.61
CA PHE A 495 21.14 10.31 1.96
C PHE A 495 19.75 9.99 1.41
N ILE A 496 18.78 10.86 1.71
CA ILE A 496 17.37 10.69 1.38
C ILE A 496 16.91 11.55 0.20
N SER A 497 17.61 12.67 -0.07
CA SER A 497 17.26 13.56 -1.17
C SER A 497 18.48 14.30 -1.67
N VAL A 498 18.51 14.60 -2.96
CA VAL A 498 19.53 15.41 -3.64
C VAL A 498 18.86 16.33 -4.65
N HIS A 499 19.32 17.58 -4.71
CA HIS A 499 18.87 18.52 -5.73
C HIS A 499 20.04 19.42 -6.17
N ALA A 500 20.02 19.85 -7.43
CA ALA A 500 21.04 20.70 -8.01
C ALA A 500 20.43 21.80 -8.89
N SER A 501 20.94 23.02 -8.75
CA SER A 501 20.61 24.17 -9.61
C SER A 501 21.89 24.97 -9.87
N GLY A 502 22.30 25.08 -11.14
CA GLY A 502 23.59 25.66 -11.52
C GLY A 502 24.76 24.90 -10.91
N ASP A 503 25.63 25.61 -10.18
CA ASP A 503 26.77 25.02 -9.46
C ASP A 503 26.44 24.69 -7.98
N THR A 504 25.23 25.07 -7.52
CA THR A 504 24.76 24.77 -6.15
C THR A 504 24.11 23.40 -6.12
N MET A 505 24.50 22.59 -5.14
CA MET A 505 23.93 21.27 -4.86
C MET A 505 23.60 21.16 -3.37
N ALA A 506 22.45 20.56 -3.06
CA ALA A 506 22.06 20.23 -1.71
C ALA A 506 21.80 18.74 -1.59
N LEU A 507 22.29 18.14 -0.51
CA LEU A 507 22.20 16.73 -0.20
C LEU A 507 21.72 16.57 1.24
N ALA A 508 20.61 15.87 1.44
CA ALA A 508 19.98 15.74 2.74
C ALA A 508 20.09 14.32 3.30
N THR A 509 20.43 14.23 4.59
CA THR A 509 20.13 13.08 5.44
C THR A 509 18.83 13.35 6.21
N ARG A 510 18.39 12.44 7.08
CA ARG A 510 17.19 12.67 7.91
C ARG A 510 17.32 13.85 8.88
N ASN A 511 18.55 14.28 9.23
CA ASN A 511 18.80 15.26 10.29
C ASN A 511 19.78 16.39 9.93
N CYS A 512 20.36 16.39 8.74
CA CYS A 512 21.25 17.46 8.29
C CYS A 512 21.22 17.64 6.78
N VAL A 513 21.64 18.83 6.32
CA VAL A 513 21.83 19.17 4.91
C VAL A 513 23.31 19.46 4.67
N LEU A 514 23.86 18.89 3.60
CA LEU A 514 25.17 19.24 3.06
C LEU A 514 24.96 20.09 1.82
N VAL A 515 25.77 21.13 1.66
CA VAL A 515 25.69 22.06 0.52
C VAL A 515 27.05 22.13 -0.16
N SER A 516 27.03 22.12 -1.48
CA SER A 516 28.14 22.45 -2.34
C SER A 516 27.78 23.63 -3.23
N THR A 517 28.69 24.58 -3.41
CA THR A 517 28.56 25.73 -4.33
C THR A 517 29.56 25.67 -5.48
N ASP A 518 30.27 24.56 -5.61
CA ASP A 518 31.32 24.33 -6.60
C ASP A 518 31.07 23.05 -7.42
N ASN A 519 29.79 22.78 -7.70
CA ASN A 519 29.36 21.62 -8.48
C ASN A 519 29.80 20.29 -7.89
N GLY A 520 29.71 20.15 -6.52
CA GLY A 520 30.01 18.92 -5.80
C GLY A 520 31.51 18.61 -5.58
N SER A 521 32.40 19.58 -5.89
CA SER A 521 33.84 19.39 -5.65
C SER A 521 34.17 19.45 -4.17
N THR A 522 33.53 20.34 -3.42
CA THR A 522 33.60 20.41 -1.96
C THR A 522 32.21 20.47 -1.35
N TRP A 523 32.10 19.95 -0.15
CA TRP A 523 30.84 19.92 0.61
C TRP A 523 31.02 20.55 2.00
N GLN A 524 30.00 21.25 2.46
CA GLN A 524 29.94 21.81 3.79
C GLN A 524 28.62 21.41 4.45
N GLU A 525 28.66 21.12 5.75
CA GLU A 525 27.44 20.94 6.52
C GLU A 525 26.80 22.30 6.75
N SER A 526 25.51 22.43 6.42
CA SER A 526 24.77 23.66 6.64
C SER A 526 24.66 24.01 8.13
N ALA A 527 24.29 25.24 8.43
CA ALA A 527 23.83 25.59 9.77
C ALA A 527 22.69 24.65 10.20
N LYS A 528 22.50 24.43 11.49
CA LYS A 528 21.38 23.64 11.99
C LYS A 528 20.06 24.33 11.66
N LEU A 529 19.11 23.57 11.11
CA LEU A 529 17.77 24.08 10.78
C LEU A 529 17.04 24.58 12.04
N SER A 530 17.09 23.80 13.12
CA SER A 530 16.65 24.18 14.47
C SER A 530 17.20 23.17 15.48
N THR A 531 17.04 23.42 16.77
CA THR A 531 17.42 22.48 17.83
C THR A 531 16.56 21.21 17.87
N TYR A 532 15.42 21.20 17.16
CA TYR A 532 14.40 20.15 17.25
C TYR A 532 14.09 19.45 15.93
N VAL A 533 14.77 19.76 14.80
CA VAL A 533 14.49 19.05 13.54
C VAL A 533 15.08 17.65 13.58
N SER A 534 14.19 16.67 13.61
CA SER A 534 14.54 15.24 13.67
C SER A 534 14.31 14.50 12.34
N THR A 535 13.51 15.08 11.41
CA THR A 535 13.04 14.32 10.26
C THR A 535 12.93 15.18 8.99
N ILE A 536 14.07 15.43 8.35
CA ILE A 536 14.09 15.98 6.98
C ILE A 536 13.49 14.95 6.03
N ARG A 537 12.68 15.40 5.08
CA ARG A 537 12.00 14.57 4.08
C ARG A 537 12.52 14.79 2.67
N ASN A 538 12.67 16.07 2.24
CA ASN A 538 13.36 16.38 1.00
C ASN A 538 14.01 17.78 1.05
N VAL A 539 14.90 18.02 0.10
CA VAL A 539 15.52 19.31 -0.18
C VAL A 539 15.26 19.70 -1.61
N THR A 540 15.00 20.98 -1.85
CA THR A 540 14.88 21.56 -3.19
C THR A 540 15.65 22.87 -3.30
N ILE A 541 16.05 23.25 -4.51
CA ILE A 541 16.74 24.51 -4.81
C ILE A 541 15.93 25.22 -5.88
N THR A 542 15.61 26.49 -5.66
CA THR A 542 14.92 27.34 -6.63
C THR A 542 15.87 27.84 -7.72
N GLU A 543 15.33 28.44 -8.76
CA GLU A 543 16.11 29.02 -9.86
C GLU A 543 17.08 30.10 -9.37
N ASP A 544 16.69 30.92 -8.41
CA ASP A 544 17.51 31.97 -7.78
C ASP A 544 18.45 31.43 -6.67
N GLY A 545 18.58 30.11 -6.54
CA GLY A 545 19.56 29.46 -5.67
C GLY A 545 19.16 29.36 -4.20
N GLN A 546 17.90 29.60 -3.85
CA GLN A 546 17.43 29.41 -2.48
C GLN A 546 17.22 27.93 -2.19
N ILE A 547 17.62 27.49 -1.01
CA ILE A 547 17.46 26.10 -0.58
C ILE A 547 16.25 26.02 0.36
N LEU A 548 15.33 25.10 0.06
CA LEU A 548 14.18 24.78 0.90
C LEU A 548 14.26 23.33 1.38
N VAL A 549 13.79 23.10 2.60
CA VAL A 549 13.74 21.79 3.24
C VAL A 549 12.33 21.53 3.74
N ALA A 550 11.76 20.40 3.33
CA ALA A 550 10.55 19.84 3.95
C ALA A 550 10.91 18.93 5.11
N SER A 551 10.22 19.06 6.23
CA SER A 551 10.47 18.23 7.41
C SER A 551 9.20 17.91 8.20
N GLY A 552 9.33 17.02 9.18
CA GLY A 552 8.28 16.74 10.16
C GLY A 552 7.93 17.94 11.04
N GLU A 553 8.85 18.87 11.20
CA GLU A 553 8.75 20.10 12.00
C GLU A 553 8.45 21.35 11.15
N GLY A 554 7.95 21.16 9.93
CA GLY A 554 7.58 22.24 9.01
C GLY A 554 8.59 22.43 7.86
N ALA A 555 8.57 23.61 7.26
CA ALA A 555 9.47 23.98 6.17
C ALA A 555 10.53 24.97 6.63
N PHE A 556 11.74 24.87 6.06
CA PHE A 556 12.85 25.76 6.30
C PHE A 556 13.41 26.29 4.99
N ARG A 557 13.82 27.55 4.97
CA ARG A 557 14.38 28.24 3.81
C ARG A 557 15.73 28.85 4.14
N SER A 558 16.69 28.71 3.23
CA SER A 558 18.00 29.37 3.28
C SER A 558 18.26 30.12 1.99
N PRO A 559 18.43 31.45 2.04
CA PRO A 559 18.82 32.27 0.89
C PRO A 559 20.33 32.34 0.68
N ASN A 560 21.14 31.72 1.55
CA ASN A 560 22.59 31.88 1.63
C ASN A 560 23.32 30.54 1.66
N ALA A 561 22.91 29.61 0.78
CA ALA A 561 23.55 28.31 0.60
C ALA A 561 23.71 27.51 1.93
N GLY A 562 22.71 27.56 2.81
CA GLY A 562 22.71 26.80 4.07
C GLY A 562 23.48 27.46 5.22
N ALA A 563 24.03 28.68 5.06
CA ALA A 563 24.71 29.38 6.13
C ALA A 563 23.77 29.86 7.26
N GLY A 564 22.46 29.95 6.97
CA GLY A 564 21.41 30.24 7.93
C GLY A 564 20.06 29.78 7.43
N TRP A 565 19.17 29.41 8.36
CA TRP A 565 17.82 28.91 8.04
C TRP A 565 16.76 29.75 8.74
N THR A 566 15.67 29.96 8.03
CA THR A 566 14.45 30.59 8.56
C THR A 566 13.32 29.57 8.47
N HIS A 567 12.60 29.35 9.56
CA HIS A 567 11.37 28.57 9.57
C HIS A 567 10.30 29.31 8.75
N VAL A 568 9.64 28.60 7.85
CA VAL A 568 8.61 29.15 6.97
C VAL A 568 7.26 28.88 7.60
N GLY A 569 6.67 29.91 8.26
CA GLY A 569 5.35 29.78 8.91
C GLY A 569 4.24 30.57 8.23
N ASN A 570 4.54 31.31 7.16
CA ASN A 570 3.56 32.20 6.52
C ASN A 570 2.73 31.43 5.47
N GLY A 571 1.60 30.87 5.90
CA GLY A 571 0.65 30.15 5.04
C GLY A 571 0.89 28.64 4.95
N LEU A 572 1.99 28.08 5.48
CA LEU A 572 2.23 26.65 5.60
C LEU A 572 1.88 26.13 7.01
N PRO A 573 1.49 24.85 7.14
CA PRO A 573 1.44 24.18 8.44
C PRO A 573 2.82 24.17 9.12
N ASP A 574 2.85 24.36 10.43
CA ASP A 574 4.08 24.33 11.25
C ASP A 574 4.68 22.93 11.39
N LYS A 575 4.02 21.90 10.88
CA LYS A 575 4.42 20.48 11.01
C LYS A 575 4.03 19.68 9.77
N ASN A 576 4.74 18.54 9.62
CA ASN A 576 4.40 17.50 8.65
C ASN A 576 4.38 17.94 7.18
N ILE A 577 5.32 18.80 6.77
CA ILE A 577 5.53 19.07 5.35
C ILE A 577 6.21 17.86 4.73
N THR A 578 5.54 17.26 3.76
CA THR A 578 5.97 15.99 3.16
C THR A 578 6.93 16.20 2.01
N SER A 579 6.66 17.19 1.16
CA SER A 579 7.46 17.52 -0.01
C SER A 579 7.39 19.02 -0.29
N ILE A 580 8.50 19.55 -0.78
CA ILE A 580 8.56 20.84 -1.47
C ILE A 580 9.24 20.58 -2.81
N SER A 581 8.61 20.98 -3.90
CA SER A 581 9.15 20.87 -5.26
C SER A 581 9.10 22.21 -5.98
N TYR A 582 10.05 22.44 -6.90
CA TYR A 582 10.06 23.62 -7.75
C TYR A 582 9.52 23.26 -9.13
N ASP A 583 8.43 23.92 -9.54
CA ASP A 583 7.85 23.82 -10.86
C ASP A 583 8.57 24.78 -11.80
N TRP A 584 9.49 24.25 -12.59
CA TRP A 584 10.31 25.00 -13.54
C TRP A 584 9.51 25.66 -14.66
N ASN A 585 8.35 25.10 -15.03
CA ASN A 585 7.52 25.62 -16.10
C ASN A 585 6.72 26.88 -15.69
N HIS A 586 6.36 26.94 -14.42
CA HIS A 586 5.53 28.04 -13.89
C HIS A 586 6.27 28.90 -12.87
N HIS A 587 7.59 28.68 -12.65
CA HIS A 587 8.46 29.43 -11.74
C HIS A 587 7.91 29.56 -10.32
N ARG A 588 7.35 28.46 -9.78
CA ARG A 588 6.73 28.45 -8.46
C ARG A 588 7.11 27.20 -7.64
N LEU A 589 6.93 27.30 -6.34
CA LEU A 589 7.08 26.19 -5.43
C LEU A 589 5.71 25.56 -5.13
N LEU A 590 5.70 24.23 -5.04
CA LEU A 590 4.57 23.45 -4.58
C LEU A 590 4.97 22.70 -3.31
N ALA A 591 4.10 22.69 -2.29
CA ALA A 591 4.31 21.94 -1.07
C ALA A 591 3.09 21.08 -0.72
N THR A 592 3.33 19.94 -0.08
CA THR A 592 2.30 19.00 0.38
C THR A 592 2.49 18.66 1.84
N SER A 593 1.39 18.26 2.48
CA SER A 593 1.37 17.76 3.85
C SER A 593 0.47 16.54 3.94
N THR A 594 0.97 15.46 4.53
CA THR A 594 0.14 14.28 4.82
C THR A 594 -0.90 14.53 5.90
N ALA A 595 -0.71 15.55 6.75
CA ALA A 595 -1.64 15.85 7.83
C ALA A 595 -2.89 16.61 7.37
N THR A 596 -2.82 17.32 6.24
CA THR A 596 -3.91 18.24 5.82
C THR A 596 -4.52 17.90 4.48
N GLY A 597 -3.88 17.07 3.65
CA GLY A 597 -4.34 16.79 2.29
C GLY A 597 -4.33 17.99 1.34
N VAL A 598 -3.72 19.11 1.75
CA VAL A 598 -3.78 20.39 1.02
C VAL A 598 -2.50 20.59 0.20
N VAL A 599 -2.66 21.10 -1.02
CA VAL A 599 -1.56 21.64 -1.82
C VAL A 599 -1.33 23.10 -1.42
N PHE A 600 -0.07 23.50 -1.28
CA PHE A 600 0.34 24.88 -1.02
C PHE A 600 1.25 25.37 -2.14
N GLU A 601 1.15 26.65 -2.49
CA GLU A 601 1.91 27.30 -3.55
C GLU A 601 2.65 28.53 -3.05
N SER A 602 3.84 28.77 -3.60
CA SER A 602 4.60 30.00 -3.39
C SER A 602 5.21 30.49 -4.71
N GLU A 603 5.04 31.79 -4.99
CA GLU A 603 5.61 32.48 -6.17
C GLU A 603 6.77 33.42 -5.78
N ASP A 604 7.10 33.50 -4.49
CA ASP A 604 8.11 34.44 -3.94
C ASP A 604 9.34 33.72 -3.35
N GLY A 605 9.64 32.52 -3.89
CA GLY A 605 10.77 31.71 -3.44
C GLY A 605 10.59 31.14 -2.03
N GLY A 606 9.35 30.89 -1.62
CA GLY A 606 9.02 30.27 -0.33
C GLY A 606 8.95 31.24 0.85
N GLN A 607 8.82 32.55 0.61
CA GLN A 607 8.64 33.53 1.69
C GLN A 607 7.21 33.56 2.22
N SER A 608 6.24 33.41 1.31
CA SER A 608 4.82 33.26 1.65
C SER A 608 4.19 32.15 0.83
N TRP A 609 3.13 31.56 1.38
CA TRP A 609 2.44 30.43 0.78
C TRP A 609 0.94 30.65 0.76
N ARG A 610 0.35 30.32 -0.36
CA ARG A 610 -1.09 30.32 -0.56
C ARG A 610 -1.62 28.90 -0.40
N ARG A 611 -2.69 28.76 0.37
CA ARG A 611 -3.43 27.50 0.45
C ARG A 611 -4.16 27.27 -0.88
N GLY A 612 -3.87 26.19 -1.55
CA GLY A 612 -4.55 25.68 -2.71
C GLY A 612 -5.68 24.69 -2.35
N PRO A 613 -6.07 23.82 -3.29
CA PRO A 613 -7.17 22.89 -3.09
C PRO A 613 -6.82 21.82 -2.04
N ASP A 614 -7.88 21.36 -1.36
CA ASP A 614 -7.83 20.24 -0.43
C ASP A 614 -8.21 18.96 -1.18
N ALA A 615 -7.31 18.00 -1.22
CA ALA A 615 -7.52 16.75 -1.92
C ALA A 615 -8.41 15.77 -1.15
N GLY A 616 -8.55 15.93 0.17
CA GLY A 616 -9.19 14.95 1.04
C GLY A 616 -8.40 13.64 1.19
N TYR A 617 -7.14 13.62 0.74
CA TYR A 617 -6.21 12.49 0.80
C TYR A 617 -4.87 12.93 1.42
N PRO A 618 -4.17 12.06 2.15
CA PRO A 618 -2.78 12.32 2.54
C PRO A 618 -1.89 12.45 1.30
N LEU A 619 -1.22 13.60 1.12
CA LEU A 619 -0.40 13.85 -0.05
C LEU A 619 1.09 13.67 0.24
N ARG A 620 1.79 12.93 -0.62
CA ARG A 620 3.25 12.77 -0.57
C ARG A 620 3.99 13.80 -1.41
N SER A 621 3.56 13.95 -2.64
CA SER A 621 4.13 14.90 -3.61
C SER A 621 3.05 15.31 -4.60
N VAL A 622 3.25 16.44 -5.25
CA VAL A 622 2.33 17.00 -6.23
C VAL A 622 3.10 17.47 -7.45
N SER A 623 2.50 17.33 -8.61
CA SER A 623 2.93 17.83 -9.90
C SER A 623 1.76 18.48 -10.61
N LEU A 624 2.04 19.25 -11.67
CA LEU A 624 1.03 19.81 -12.55
C LEU A 624 1.06 19.08 -13.89
N VAL A 625 -0.12 18.65 -14.32
CA VAL A 625 -0.37 18.04 -15.62
C VAL A 625 -1.54 18.79 -16.26
N HIS A 626 -1.31 19.41 -17.42
CA HIS A 626 -2.31 20.27 -18.09
C HIS A 626 -2.94 21.34 -17.19
N GLY A 627 -2.15 21.90 -16.27
CA GLY A 627 -2.63 22.92 -15.34
C GLY A 627 -3.47 22.40 -14.17
N ARG A 628 -3.67 21.09 -14.05
CA ARG A 628 -4.35 20.41 -12.93
C ARG A 628 -3.32 19.80 -11.98
N TYR A 629 -3.62 19.79 -10.71
CA TYR A 629 -2.79 19.08 -9.74
C TYR A 629 -2.99 17.58 -9.84
N VAL A 630 -1.87 16.86 -9.90
CA VAL A 630 -1.79 15.40 -9.84
C VAL A 630 -0.85 15.06 -8.69
N ALA A 631 -1.31 14.27 -7.72
CA ALA A 631 -0.56 14.01 -6.51
C ALA A 631 -0.40 12.52 -6.21
N ALA A 632 0.77 12.16 -5.67
CA ALA A 632 1.03 10.84 -5.12
C ALA A 632 0.49 10.73 -3.69
N THR A 633 -0.07 9.59 -3.35
CA THR A 633 -0.55 9.27 -2.01
C THR A 633 0.16 8.06 -1.42
N PRO A 634 0.13 7.87 -0.09
CA PRO A 634 0.66 6.66 0.54
C PRO A 634 -0.13 5.39 0.21
N PHE A 635 -1.45 5.52 -0.03
CA PHE A 635 -2.33 4.35 -0.11
C PHE A 635 -3.39 4.42 -1.20
N ASP A 636 -3.71 5.60 -1.73
CA ASP A 636 -4.76 5.77 -2.74
C ASP A 636 -4.19 6.00 -4.14
N GLY A 637 -2.94 5.55 -4.39
CA GLY A 637 -2.28 5.68 -5.69
C GLY A 637 -2.03 7.14 -6.08
N VAL A 638 -2.47 7.51 -7.27
CA VAL A 638 -2.44 8.87 -7.82
C VAL A 638 -3.83 9.47 -7.71
N VAL A 639 -3.91 10.69 -7.20
CA VAL A 639 -5.15 11.47 -7.15
C VAL A 639 -5.04 12.72 -8.01
N VAL A 640 -6.14 13.13 -8.62
CA VAL A 640 -6.20 14.29 -9.52
C VAL A 640 -7.28 15.27 -9.10
N GLU A 641 -6.96 16.56 -9.24
CA GLU A 641 -7.91 17.64 -9.05
C GLU A 641 -9.07 17.54 -10.05
N PRO A 642 -10.33 17.80 -9.65
CA PRO A 642 -11.47 17.79 -10.56
C PRO A 642 -11.32 18.83 -11.66
N GLU A 643 -11.98 18.59 -12.80
CA GLU A 643 -12.05 19.59 -13.87
C GLU A 643 -12.84 20.81 -13.38
N ASN A 644 -12.27 22.00 -13.60
CA ASN A 644 -13.00 23.24 -13.37
C ASN A 644 -13.97 23.47 -14.53
N ASP A 645 -15.27 23.35 -14.29
CA ASP A 645 -16.34 23.59 -15.28
C ASP A 645 -16.37 25.03 -15.86
N ASN A 646 -15.47 25.93 -15.43
CA ASN A 646 -15.43 27.33 -15.88
C ASN A 646 -14.82 27.54 -17.28
N SER A 647 -14.33 26.50 -17.96
CA SER A 647 -13.80 26.64 -19.33
C SER A 647 -14.86 26.58 -20.44
N SER A 648 -16.10 26.15 -20.14
CA SER A 648 -17.19 26.11 -21.12
C SER A 648 -17.97 27.43 -21.28
N ALA A 649 -17.80 28.39 -20.34
CA ALA A 649 -18.54 29.67 -20.39
C ALA A 649 -17.88 30.74 -21.26
N ALA A 650 -16.65 30.51 -21.75
CA ALA A 650 -15.92 31.54 -22.56
C ALA A 650 -16.04 31.35 -24.08
N ALA A 651 -16.69 30.29 -24.56
CA ALA A 651 -16.79 29.97 -26.00
C ALA A 651 -18.10 30.44 -26.68
N ASP A 652 -19.08 30.97 -25.92
CA ASP A 652 -20.41 31.29 -26.47
C ASP A 652 -20.78 32.78 -26.44
N THR A 653 -19.80 33.71 -26.42
CA THR A 653 -20.06 35.16 -26.62
C THR A 653 -19.31 35.71 -27.80
N GLY A 654 -19.69 35.26 -28.98
CA GLY A 654 -19.11 35.86 -30.22
C GLY A 654 -19.77 35.37 -31.48
N ASN A 655 -21.06 35.66 -31.67
CA ASN A 655 -21.61 35.98 -32.97
C ASN A 655 -23.13 36.27 -32.92
N SER A 656 -23.48 37.53 -32.65
CA SER A 656 -24.75 38.07 -33.11
C SER A 656 -24.59 39.57 -33.35
N SER A 657 -24.18 39.94 -34.56
CA SER A 657 -24.58 41.24 -35.19
C SER A 657 -24.16 41.21 -36.66
N ASN A 658 -25.11 41.11 -37.48
CA ASN A 658 -25.47 41.60 -38.81
C ASN A 658 -25.98 40.53 -39.75
#